data_e8b650701e5dba5dc8770418a36ee277
#
_entry.id   e8b650701e5dba5dc8770418a36ee277
#
_cell.length_a   1.000
_cell.length_b   1.000
_cell.length_c   1.000
_cell.angle_alpha   90.00
_cell.angle_beta   90.00
_cell.angle_gamma   90.00
#
_symmetry.space_group_name_H-M   'P 1'
#
loop_
_entity.id
_entity.type
_entity.pdbx_description
1 polymer ?
#
loop_
_entity_poly.entity_id
_entity_poly.type
_entity_poly.pdbx_seq_one_letter_code
_entity_poly.pdbx_strand_id
1 'polypeptide(L)'
;MTTTDAATGISSNEIQTNSPKSSKQPQADGNPAGVCAFGSVNSFLSNATGHDARCVSSFDGFVHRCMYRPVDGAALGVARALFGLAMLIDIPEERGGGDLDLRWGEPRDCRFPLIHSMEPPTLPKMGLVYGLMWLGAAGIMVGYRFRISAAIFTGTYWYVFLLDKSAWNNHSYLYGLLGTIFLFTDAHRCWSIDAWQNPPEDQTVPFWNYFILKFQFFVLYFVAGLKKLCREWLSGYAMTNLSYHWVFAPFRALLGPMLTDLLIVHWFGCIFDTTVVFFLVYGPTRKLATLFACAFHLMNSRLFHIGMFPWVCLSQLPLYYSFSWPRRLLPFSNGSEEPSSNDHTEQDNWLREEKSVKRKKRSRKWTMMAMLAYCSLQCFLPYSHFLTKGYNNWTNGLYGYSWDMMVHAWDTIMIGIRVVDRHDPERMHYVEPFAFVDNDRWTKHADMAVQFARCIERNIQQEASKLPTPQRPASAIDAPATSNVSIYFDIWCSMNGRFQQRIFDPNVDILRAPWSPFEPVQWVLPLLHQFSGLRDTLIRRQTDEVLSWSNHSDVLFIADFPGLTLRNYVGEDLYNVSLTVLQGTVRYEASPDEDVAKSSEILHTGQSASLPAGAFHAIETIGGEPSCYMYTYVNRTKEQEAIRNGSEVKSHPAMLPLVDEFLHRWENFVRFLQHVGNSLLYEVYGVPMPRRLKELVADG
;
A
#
# COMPACT_ATOMS: atom_id res chain seq x y z
N MET A 1 -54.61 -17.43 -0.63
CA MET A 1 -55.60 -18.23 -1.40
C MET A 1 -54.79 -19.37 -1.99
N THR A 2 -54.83 -20.42 -1.28
CA THR A 2 -55.50 -21.72 -1.49
C THR A 2 -54.80 -22.56 -2.55
N THR A 3 -53.99 -23.57 -2.10
CA THR A 3 -54.37 -24.99 -1.89
C THR A 3 -54.48 -25.74 -3.22
N THR A 4 -54.00 -26.93 -3.47
CA THR A 4 -53.96 -28.22 -2.76
C THR A 4 -53.26 -29.25 -3.65
N ASP A 5 -52.39 -30.08 -3.13
CA ASP A 5 -52.46 -31.53 -2.88
C ASP A 5 -52.88 -32.49 -4.02
N ALA A 6 -52.13 -33.56 -4.18
CA ALA A 6 -52.41 -34.99 -4.05
C ALA A 6 -51.49 -35.84 -4.93
N ALA A 7 -50.63 -36.67 -4.47
CA ALA A 7 -50.66 -37.98 -3.82
C ALA A 7 -51.37 -39.10 -4.63
N THR A 8 -50.64 -40.17 -4.82
CA THR A 8 -50.95 -41.64 -4.89
C THR A 8 -49.93 -42.29 -5.85
N GLY A 9 -49.24 -43.39 -5.61
CA GLY A 9 -49.39 -44.46 -4.65
C GLY A 9 -49.29 -45.83 -5.35
N ILE A 10 -48.45 -46.79 -4.83
CA ILE A 10 -48.58 -48.27 -4.91
C ILE A 10 -48.05 -48.89 -6.26
N SER A 11 -47.31 -49.98 -6.36
CA SER A 11 -47.14 -51.19 -5.56
C SER A 11 -46.02 -52.08 -6.10
N SER A 12 -45.38 -52.77 -5.20
CA SER A 12 -44.53 -53.96 -5.29
C SER A 12 -44.97 -55.09 -6.22
N ASN A 13 -43.97 -55.83 -6.76
CA ASN A 13 -44.02 -57.28 -6.65
C ASN A 13 -42.63 -57.93 -6.93
N GLU A 14 -42.25 -58.77 -5.97
CA GLU A 14 -41.22 -59.83 -6.05
C GLU A 14 -41.59 -60.90 -7.06
N ILE A 15 -40.57 -61.61 -7.61
CA ILE A 15 -40.52 -63.07 -7.68
C ILE A 15 -39.08 -63.57 -7.97
N GLN A 16 -38.70 -64.58 -7.22
CA GLN A 16 -37.49 -65.36 -7.10
C GLN A 16 -37.06 -66.17 -8.34
N THR A 17 -35.81 -66.46 -8.41
CA THR A 17 -35.09 -67.77 -8.38
C THR A 17 -34.22 -68.10 -9.57
N ASN A 18 -33.02 -68.53 -9.20
CA ASN A 18 -32.16 -69.61 -9.67
C ASN A 18 -30.78 -69.23 -10.29
N SER A 19 -29.74 -69.51 -9.49
CA SER A 19 -28.37 -69.80 -9.95
C SER A 19 -28.32 -71.13 -10.67
N PRO A 20 -27.29 -71.49 -11.52
CA PRO A 20 -25.90 -71.63 -11.01
C PRO A 20 -24.73 -71.38 -12.00
N LYS A 21 -23.56 -71.10 -11.33
CA LYS A 21 -22.17 -71.44 -11.68
C LYS A 21 -21.52 -71.05 -13.00
N SER A 22 -20.41 -70.36 -12.80
CA SER A 22 -19.07 -70.61 -13.34
C SER A 22 -18.33 -69.41 -13.96
N SER A 23 -17.27 -69.01 -13.27
CA SER A 23 -15.98 -68.56 -13.76
C SER A 23 -15.89 -67.44 -14.82
N LYS A 24 -15.42 -66.27 -14.40
CA LYS A 24 -14.23 -65.49 -14.87
C LYS A 24 -14.34 -64.06 -14.36
N GLN A 25 -13.31 -63.58 -13.70
CA GLN A 25 -13.14 -62.17 -13.34
C GLN A 25 -13.32 -61.25 -14.55
N PRO A 26 -13.94 -60.09 -14.39
CA PRO A 26 -13.60 -58.92 -15.14
C PRO A 26 -13.09 -57.81 -14.23
N GLN A 27 -12.06 -57.18 -14.77
CA GLN A 27 -11.46 -55.95 -14.29
C GLN A 27 -12.52 -54.86 -13.99
N ALA A 28 -12.33 -54.20 -12.87
CA ALA A 28 -13.10 -53.03 -12.50
C ALA A 28 -12.68 -51.83 -13.37
N ASP A 29 -13.56 -51.36 -14.20
CA ASP A 29 -13.47 -50.09 -14.90
C ASP A 29 -13.72 -48.96 -13.90
N GLY A 30 -12.63 -48.29 -13.54
CA GLY A 30 -12.67 -47.05 -12.74
C GLY A 30 -13.07 -45.85 -13.59
N ASN A 31 -13.96 -45.10 -13.09
CA ASN A 31 -14.60 -43.89 -13.60
C ASN A 31 -13.58 -42.86 -14.13
N PRO A 32 -13.59 -42.45 -15.42
CA PRO A 32 -12.56 -41.59 -16.02
C PRO A 32 -12.55 -40.13 -15.56
N ALA A 33 -13.56 -39.65 -14.87
CA ALA A 33 -13.65 -38.25 -14.43
C ALA A 33 -12.69 -37.88 -13.27
N GLY A 34 -12.33 -38.84 -12.40
CA GLY A 34 -11.38 -38.61 -11.29
C GLY A 34 -9.91 -38.62 -11.74
N VAL A 35 -9.60 -39.31 -12.81
CA VAL A 35 -8.21 -39.46 -13.30
C VAL A 35 -7.71 -38.23 -14.04
N CYS A 36 -8.60 -37.51 -14.73
CA CYS A 36 -8.21 -36.28 -15.43
C CYS A 36 -7.88 -35.11 -14.47
N ALA A 37 -8.61 -34.97 -13.35
CA ALA A 37 -8.37 -33.93 -12.37
C ALA A 37 -7.03 -34.15 -11.61
N PHE A 38 -6.73 -35.39 -11.24
CA PHE A 38 -5.45 -35.76 -10.61
C PHE A 38 -4.27 -35.65 -11.56
N GLY A 39 -4.45 -35.94 -12.83
CA GLY A 39 -3.43 -35.77 -13.87
C GLY A 39 -3.03 -34.30 -14.06
N SER A 40 -4.01 -33.39 -14.03
CA SER A 40 -3.78 -31.95 -14.15
C SER A 40 -3.05 -31.39 -12.94
N VAL A 41 -3.41 -31.79 -11.71
CA VAL A 41 -2.73 -31.36 -10.48
C VAL A 41 -1.30 -31.91 -10.43
N ASN A 42 -1.07 -33.16 -10.82
CA ASN A 42 0.25 -33.75 -10.90
C ASN A 42 1.13 -33.07 -11.98
N SER A 43 0.57 -32.70 -13.11
CA SER A 43 1.27 -31.93 -14.15
C SER A 43 1.63 -30.53 -13.66
N PHE A 44 0.73 -29.87 -12.95
CA PHE A 44 1.01 -28.55 -12.33
C PHE A 44 2.11 -28.66 -11.26
N LEU A 45 2.02 -29.62 -10.36
CA LEU A 45 3.03 -29.87 -9.33
C LEU A 45 4.37 -30.30 -9.94
N SER A 46 4.38 -31.13 -10.97
CA SER A 46 5.58 -31.54 -11.73
C SER A 46 6.25 -30.33 -12.40
N ASN A 47 5.48 -29.42 -13.01
CA ASN A 47 6.01 -28.18 -13.60
C ASN A 47 6.49 -27.16 -12.54
N ALA A 48 5.84 -27.13 -11.38
CA ALA A 48 6.22 -26.24 -10.28
C ALA A 48 7.44 -26.75 -9.51
N THR A 49 7.56 -28.06 -9.33
CA THR A 49 8.61 -28.72 -8.53
C THR A 49 9.63 -29.47 -9.38
N GLY A 50 9.31 -29.76 -10.64
CA GLY A 50 10.14 -30.54 -11.58
C GLY A 50 10.25 -32.04 -11.28
N HIS A 51 9.28 -32.60 -10.54
CA HIS A 51 9.25 -34.05 -10.22
C HIS A 51 7.88 -34.69 -10.45
N ASP A 52 7.93 -35.97 -10.84
CA ASP A 52 6.76 -36.86 -10.95
C ASP A 52 6.29 -37.27 -9.53
N ALA A 53 5.07 -36.90 -9.17
CA ALA A 53 4.51 -37.08 -7.82
C ALA A 53 4.16 -38.54 -7.45
N ARG A 54 4.50 -39.53 -8.31
CA ARG A 54 3.97 -40.92 -8.22
C ARG A 54 4.61 -41.84 -7.19
N CYS A 55 5.63 -41.42 -6.43
CA CYS A 55 6.44 -42.36 -5.65
C CYS A 55 6.66 -41.99 -4.17
N VAL A 56 5.71 -41.39 -3.47
CA VAL A 56 5.94 -41.02 -2.04
C VAL A 56 4.84 -41.52 -1.13
N SER A 57 5.24 -42.35 -0.18
CA SER A 57 4.37 -42.99 0.83
C SER A 57 3.95 -42.08 1.99
N SER A 58 4.47 -40.85 2.06
CA SER A 58 4.16 -39.87 3.13
C SER A 58 4.29 -38.45 2.58
N PHE A 59 3.32 -37.57 2.87
CA PHE A 59 3.31 -36.15 2.50
C PHE A 59 4.58 -35.42 2.99
N ASP A 60 5.00 -35.68 4.23
CA ASP A 60 6.25 -35.12 4.80
C ASP A 60 7.49 -35.50 3.99
N GLY A 61 7.58 -36.75 3.56
CA GLY A 61 8.70 -37.23 2.74
C GLY A 61 8.72 -36.60 1.35
N PHE A 62 7.56 -36.35 0.76
CA PHE A 62 7.41 -35.66 -0.52
C PHE A 62 7.87 -34.21 -0.42
N VAL A 63 7.29 -33.42 0.53
CA VAL A 63 7.63 -32.01 0.74
C VAL A 63 9.12 -31.86 1.01
N HIS A 64 9.70 -32.72 1.87
CA HIS A 64 11.11 -32.66 2.20
C HIS A 64 12.00 -32.92 0.97
N ARG A 65 11.71 -33.94 0.14
CA ARG A 65 12.47 -34.22 -1.07
C ARG A 65 12.36 -33.08 -2.09
N CYS A 66 11.17 -32.56 -2.34
CA CYS A 66 10.96 -31.47 -3.27
C CYS A 66 11.70 -30.19 -2.84
N MET A 67 11.60 -29.80 -1.56
CA MET A 67 12.15 -28.54 -1.07
C MET A 67 13.67 -28.54 -0.95
N TYR A 68 14.28 -29.69 -0.69
CA TYR A 68 15.73 -29.82 -0.56
C TYR A 68 16.43 -30.37 -1.82
N ARG A 69 15.69 -30.50 -2.92
CA ARG A 69 16.29 -30.86 -4.20
C ARG A 69 17.35 -29.82 -4.58
N PRO A 70 18.58 -30.24 -4.95
CA PRO A 70 19.59 -29.35 -5.46
C PRO A 70 19.18 -28.79 -6.83
N VAL A 71 19.25 -27.48 -7.01
CA VAL A 71 19.00 -26.78 -8.27
C VAL A 71 20.08 -25.73 -8.49
N ASP A 72 20.36 -25.37 -9.74
CA ASP A 72 21.37 -24.37 -10.06
C ASP A 72 21.06 -23.03 -9.38
N GLY A 73 22.05 -22.39 -8.75
CA GLY A 73 21.94 -21.11 -8.08
C GLY A 73 22.03 -19.87 -8.98
N ALA A 74 22.27 -20.04 -10.29
CA ALA A 74 22.58 -18.94 -11.19
C ALA A 74 21.43 -17.93 -11.30
N ALA A 75 20.18 -18.37 -11.53
CA ALA A 75 19.03 -17.47 -11.61
C ALA A 75 18.74 -16.76 -10.27
N LEU A 76 19.00 -17.41 -9.13
CA LEU A 76 18.89 -16.81 -7.80
C LEU A 76 19.94 -15.72 -7.59
N GLY A 77 21.18 -15.94 -8.05
CA GLY A 77 22.26 -14.94 -7.99
C GLY A 77 21.93 -13.70 -8.80
N VAL A 78 21.32 -13.86 -10.00
CA VAL A 78 20.86 -12.72 -10.81
C VAL A 78 19.72 -11.96 -10.11
N ALA A 79 18.70 -12.66 -9.59
CA ALA A 79 17.60 -12.03 -8.88
C ALA A 79 18.08 -11.24 -7.65
N ARG A 80 19.06 -11.77 -6.90
CA ARG A 80 19.73 -11.07 -5.80
C ARG A 80 20.43 -9.80 -6.26
N ALA A 81 21.22 -9.89 -7.33
CA ALA A 81 21.98 -8.74 -7.84
C ALA A 81 21.05 -7.61 -8.31
N LEU A 82 19.98 -7.96 -9.04
CA LEU A 82 18.99 -6.99 -9.50
C LEU A 82 18.19 -6.37 -8.35
N PHE A 83 17.85 -7.16 -7.30
CA PHE A 83 17.23 -6.62 -6.09
C PHE A 83 18.15 -5.63 -5.37
N GLY A 84 19.43 -5.98 -5.18
CA GLY A 84 20.42 -5.08 -4.57
C GLY A 84 20.57 -3.79 -5.37
N LEU A 85 20.62 -3.88 -6.72
CA LEU A 85 20.66 -2.71 -7.60
C LEU A 85 19.41 -1.82 -7.45
N ALA A 86 18.23 -2.43 -7.40
CA ALA A 86 17.00 -1.67 -7.20
C ALA A 86 17.01 -0.93 -5.86
N MET A 87 17.51 -1.55 -4.77
CA MET A 87 17.60 -0.91 -3.47
C MET A 87 18.66 0.19 -3.40
N LEU A 88 19.75 0.10 -4.17
CA LEU A 88 20.73 1.17 -4.28
C LEU A 88 20.13 2.46 -4.85
N ILE A 89 19.15 2.35 -5.73
CA ILE A 89 18.43 3.47 -6.32
C ILE A 89 17.28 3.92 -5.39
N ASP A 90 16.55 2.99 -4.79
CA ASP A 90 15.39 3.27 -3.94
C ASP A 90 15.75 4.06 -2.67
N ILE A 91 16.90 3.74 -2.04
CA ILE A 91 17.28 4.34 -0.76
C ILE A 91 17.52 5.86 -0.87
N PRO A 92 18.26 6.38 -1.85
CA PRO A 92 18.40 7.82 -2.06
C PRO A 92 17.09 8.54 -2.39
N GLU A 93 16.18 7.89 -3.14
CA GLU A 93 14.92 8.47 -3.61
C GLU A 93 13.77 8.21 -2.64
N GLU A 94 13.08 7.10 -2.85
CA GLU A 94 11.81 6.75 -2.18
C GLU A 94 11.94 6.58 -0.67
N ARG A 95 13.10 6.12 -0.19
CA ARG A 95 13.33 6.02 1.26
C ARG A 95 13.72 7.36 1.88
N GLY A 96 13.91 8.41 1.06
CA GLY A 96 14.17 9.77 1.51
C GLY A 96 15.61 10.00 1.95
N GLY A 97 16.55 9.22 1.40
CA GLY A 97 17.99 9.43 1.68
C GLY A 97 18.52 10.76 1.13
N GLY A 98 18.01 11.22 -0.02
CA GLY A 98 18.33 12.52 -0.62
C GLY A 98 17.72 13.70 0.12
N ASP A 99 16.64 13.47 0.85
CA ASP A 99 15.93 14.48 1.63
C ASP A 99 15.96 14.17 3.14
N LEU A 100 17.08 13.60 3.58
CA LEU A 100 17.27 13.13 4.95
C LEU A 100 17.12 14.26 5.97
N ASP A 101 17.62 15.45 5.65
CA ASP A 101 17.56 16.64 6.47
C ASP A 101 16.15 17.20 6.60
N LEU A 102 15.35 17.17 5.53
CA LEU A 102 13.95 17.55 5.57
C LEU A 102 13.12 16.52 6.34
N ARG A 103 13.41 15.24 6.12
CA ARG A 103 12.63 14.16 6.73
C ARG A 103 12.93 13.93 8.21
N TRP A 104 14.19 14.07 8.65
CA TRP A 104 14.63 13.73 10.01
C TRP A 104 15.32 14.88 10.73
N GLY A 105 15.45 16.05 10.09
CA GLY A 105 16.20 17.17 10.60
C GLY A 105 15.46 18.04 11.60
N GLU A 106 14.13 18.12 11.51
CA GLU A 106 13.32 18.99 12.37
C GLU A 106 12.79 18.24 13.60
N PRO A 107 13.21 18.63 14.82
CA PRO A 107 12.76 17.97 16.05
C PRO A 107 11.27 18.13 16.36
N ARG A 108 10.61 19.14 15.77
CA ARG A 108 9.17 19.40 15.97
C ARG A 108 8.29 18.52 15.11
N ASP A 109 8.87 17.87 14.10
CA ASP A 109 8.12 17.00 13.22
C ASP A 109 7.51 15.83 13.96
N CYS A 110 6.25 15.57 13.68
CA CYS A 110 5.52 14.45 14.23
C CYS A 110 5.83 13.17 13.45
N ARG A 111 6.15 12.12 14.16
CA ARG A 111 6.45 10.78 13.63
C ARG A 111 5.47 9.77 14.20
N PHE A 112 5.25 8.71 13.45
CA PHE A 112 4.24 7.70 13.76
C PHE A 112 4.87 6.30 13.93
N PRO A 113 5.69 6.09 14.97
CA PRO A 113 6.33 4.78 15.17
C PRO A 113 5.29 3.68 15.47
N LEU A 114 5.57 2.45 15.03
CA LEU A 114 4.74 1.30 15.37
C LEU A 114 4.82 1.00 16.88
N ILE A 115 6.02 1.07 17.42
CA ILE A 115 6.28 0.89 18.85
C ILE A 115 6.43 2.29 19.45
N HIS A 116 5.50 2.70 20.31
CA HIS A 116 5.39 4.07 20.83
C HIS A 116 6.65 4.58 21.55
N SER A 117 7.49 3.66 22.08
CA SER A 117 8.77 4.01 22.73
C SER A 117 9.94 4.22 21.77
N MET A 118 9.75 3.98 20.47
CA MET A 118 10.80 4.23 19.47
C MET A 118 10.83 5.70 19.10
N GLU A 119 11.96 6.35 19.38
CA GLU A 119 12.23 7.71 18.94
C GLU A 119 13.31 7.69 17.86
N PRO A 120 13.21 8.55 16.82
CA PRO A 120 14.27 8.65 15.84
C PRO A 120 15.54 9.20 16.50
N PRO A 121 16.71 8.70 16.13
CA PRO A 121 17.98 9.24 16.60
C PRO A 121 18.20 10.63 15.98
N THR A 122 19.23 11.32 16.44
CA THR A 122 19.65 12.60 15.85
C THR A 122 19.96 12.47 14.37
N LEU A 123 19.79 13.56 13.62
CA LEU A 123 20.00 13.59 12.16
C LEU A 123 21.34 12.97 11.73
N PRO A 124 22.50 13.25 12.36
CA PRO A 124 23.77 12.62 11.97
C PRO A 124 23.76 11.09 12.12
N LYS A 125 23.19 10.58 13.22
CA LYS A 125 23.06 9.13 13.42
C LYS A 125 22.12 8.49 12.40
N MET A 126 21.07 9.21 12.01
CA MET A 126 20.15 8.75 10.97
C MET A 126 20.84 8.66 9.61
N GLY A 127 21.71 9.63 9.27
CA GLY A 127 22.52 9.55 8.06
C GLY A 127 23.45 8.33 8.03
N LEU A 128 24.01 7.94 9.18
CA LEU A 128 24.78 6.69 9.28
C LEU A 128 23.91 5.44 9.09
N VAL A 129 22.70 5.42 9.64
CA VAL A 129 21.74 4.31 9.43
C VAL A 129 21.43 4.14 7.94
N TYR A 130 21.15 5.23 7.23
CA TYR A 130 20.91 5.20 5.78
C TYR A 130 22.16 4.82 4.99
N GLY A 131 23.34 5.30 5.39
CA GLY A 131 24.63 4.89 4.81
C GLY A 131 24.87 3.39 4.94
N LEU A 132 24.65 2.83 6.13
CA LEU A 132 24.75 1.38 6.39
C LEU A 132 23.73 0.59 5.56
N MET A 133 22.49 1.07 5.46
CA MET A 133 21.45 0.45 4.64
C MET A 133 21.88 0.39 3.18
N TRP A 134 22.41 1.47 2.64
CA TRP A 134 22.91 1.56 1.27
C TRP A 134 24.12 0.64 1.02
N LEU A 135 25.10 0.62 1.94
CA LEU A 135 26.24 -0.31 1.86
C LEU A 135 25.80 -1.77 1.95
N GLY A 136 24.79 -2.06 2.79
CA GLY A 136 24.15 -3.39 2.84
C GLY A 136 23.55 -3.78 1.49
N ALA A 137 22.81 -2.87 0.83
CA ALA A 137 22.25 -3.08 -0.50
C ALA A 137 23.34 -3.30 -1.57
N ALA A 138 24.42 -2.51 -1.52
CA ALA A 138 25.59 -2.68 -2.40
C ALA A 138 26.24 -4.07 -2.20
N GLY A 139 26.42 -4.48 -0.96
CA GLY A 139 26.94 -5.81 -0.63
C GLY A 139 26.03 -6.95 -1.09
N ILE A 140 24.68 -6.77 -1.02
CA ILE A 140 23.71 -7.71 -1.61
C ILE A 140 23.90 -7.75 -3.13
N MET A 141 23.98 -6.60 -3.80
CA MET A 141 24.12 -6.54 -5.26
C MET A 141 25.33 -7.33 -5.76
N VAL A 142 26.51 -7.07 -5.20
CA VAL A 142 27.74 -7.74 -5.63
C VAL A 142 27.97 -9.09 -4.95
N GLY A 143 27.20 -9.41 -3.89
CA GLY A 143 27.35 -10.65 -3.11
C GLY A 143 28.64 -10.70 -2.32
N TYR A 144 29.06 -9.58 -1.72
CA TYR A 144 30.23 -9.50 -0.86
C TYR A 144 29.82 -9.64 0.61
N ARG A 145 30.46 -10.58 1.31
CA ARG A 145 30.08 -10.95 2.68
C ARG A 145 28.55 -11.01 2.85
N PHE A 146 27.92 -11.68 1.90
CA PHE A 146 26.50 -11.61 1.61
C PHE A 146 25.59 -11.69 2.85
N ARG A 147 25.86 -12.63 3.77
CA ARG A 147 25.05 -12.78 5.00
C ARG A 147 25.11 -11.55 5.89
N ILE A 148 26.28 -10.93 6.02
CA ILE A 148 26.49 -9.73 6.82
C ILE A 148 25.82 -8.54 6.13
N SER A 149 26.04 -8.37 4.82
CA SER A 149 25.43 -7.29 4.03
C SER A 149 23.91 -7.37 4.05
N ALA A 150 23.33 -8.57 3.88
CA ALA A 150 21.89 -8.78 3.97
C ALA A 150 21.34 -8.53 5.39
N ALA A 151 22.09 -8.87 6.45
CA ALA A 151 21.69 -8.58 7.83
C ALA A 151 21.72 -7.07 8.12
N ILE A 152 22.75 -6.36 7.67
CA ILE A 152 22.84 -4.91 7.81
C ILE A 152 21.69 -4.23 7.07
N PHE A 153 21.49 -4.56 5.79
CA PHE A 153 20.38 -4.01 5.00
C PHE A 153 19.03 -4.26 5.68
N THR A 154 18.74 -5.52 6.01
CA THR A 154 17.44 -5.91 6.58
C THR A 154 17.19 -5.25 7.93
N GLY A 155 18.20 -5.23 8.82
CA GLY A 155 18.08 -4.62 10.14
C GLY A 155 17.83 -3.12 10.07
N THR A 156 18.63 -2.39 9.28
CA THR A 156 18.47 -0.93 9.11
C THR A 156 17.18 -0.59 8.35
N TYR A 157 16.81 -1.39 7.35
CA TYR A 157 15.57 -1.19 6.59
C TYR A 157 14.32 -1.31 7.49
N TRP A 158 14.20 -2.40 8.26
CA TRP A 158 13.10 -2.57 9.20
C TRP A 158 13.11 -1.54 10.32
N TYR A 159 14.28 -1.12 10.79
CA TYR A 159 14.39 -0.05 11.77
C TYR A 159 13.76 1.25 11.26
N VAL A 160 14.16 1.73 10.08
CA VAL A 160 13.59 2.94 9.45
C VAL A 160 12.09 2.75 9.17
N PHE A 161 11.68 1.58 8.68
CA PHE A 161 10.29 1.26 8.41
C PHE A 161 9.41 1.36 9.67
N LEU A 162 9.88 0.85 10.81
CA LEU A 162 9.12 0.86 12.07
C LEU A 162 9.05 2.23 12.75
N LEU A 163 9.94 3.17 12.40
CA LEU A 163 9.96 4.52 12.97
C LEU A 163 8.81 5.40 12.47
N ASP A 164 8.26 5.15 11.28
CA ASP A 164 7.25 6.03 10.71
C ASP A 164 6.25 5.28 9.84
N LYS A 165 5.04 5.04 10.38
CA LYS A 165 3.94 4.38 9.68
C LYS A 165 3.34 5.24 8.56
N SER A 166 3.47 6.56 8.62
CA SER A 166 2.93 7.44 7.59
C SER A 166 3.58 7.22 6.21
N ALA A 167 4.80 6.68 6.19
CA ALA A 167 5.53 6.32 4.98
C ALA A 167 5.32 4.87 4.52
N TRP A 168 4.49 4.08 5.21
CA TRP A 168 4.26 2.69 4.85
C TRP A 168 3.42 2.57 3.57
N ASN A 169 3.83 1.64 2.73
CA ASN A 169 3.09 1.24 1.53
C ASN A 169 3.39 -0.22 1.19
N ASN A 170 2.68 -0.78 0.21
CA ASN A 170 2.82 -2.18 -0.19
C ASN A 170 4.24 -2.51 -0.65
N HIS A 171 4.87 -1.62 -1.39
CA HIS A 171 6.21 -1.85 -1.93
C HIS A 171 7.30 -1.73 -0.86
N SER A 172 7.23 -0.78 0.07
CA SER A 172 8.18 -0.72 1.18
C SER A 172 8.11 -1.95 2.08
N TYR A 173 6.91 -2.47 2.33
CA TYR A 173 6.75 -3.73 3.04
C TYR A 173 7.36 -4.91 2.28
N LEU A 174 7.13 -4.99 0.95
CA LEU A 174 7.73 -6.02 0.09
C LEU A 174 9.26 -6.02 0.16
N TYR A 175 9.90 -4.84 0.11
CA TYR A 175 11.37 -4.77 0.12
C TYR A 175 11.96 -5.27 1.44
N GLY A 176 11.33 -4.94 2.57
CA GLY A 176 11.71 -5.50 3.86
C GLY A 176 11.59 -7.02 3.91
N LEU A 177 10.51 -7.58 3.34
CA LEU A 177 10.31 -9.03 3.23
C LEU A 177 11.37 -9.68 2.33
N LEU A 178 11.65 -9.11 1.15
CA LEU A 178 12.67 -9.63 0.25
C LEU A 178 14.06 -9.58 0.87
N GLY A 179 14.43 -8.50 1.55
CA GLY A 179 15.67 -8.42 2.33
C GLY A 179 15.75 -9.53 3.37
N THR A 180 14.66 -9.76 4.11
CA THR A 180 14.57 -10.82 5.10
C THR A 180 14.71 -12.21 4.47
N ILE A 181 14.03 -12.47 3.35
CA ILE A 181 14.15 -13.74 2.63
C ILE A 181 15.58 -13.94 2.13
N PHE A 182 16.18 -12.94 1.47
CA PHE A 182 17.55 -13.03 0.97
C PHE A 182 18.57 -13.30 2.09
N LEU A 183 18.39 -12.73 3.28
CA LEU A 183 19.24 -12.98 4.44
C LEU A 183 19.39 -14.48 4.75
N PHE A 184 18.31 -15.26 4.56
CA PHE A 184 18.31 -16.71 4.86
C PHE A 184 18.60 -17.59 3.65
N THR A 185 18.55 -17.07 2.42
CA THR A 185 18.82 -17.86 1.19
C THR A 185 20.31 -17.99 0.89
N ASP A 186 20.68 -19.00 0.07
CA ASP A 186 22.04 -19.24 -0.39
C ASP A 186 22.35 -18.50 -1.72
N ALA A 187 21.80 -17.29 -1.90
CA ALA A 187 21.88 -16.53 -3.13
C ALA A 187 23.29 -16.04 -3.50
N HIS A 188 24.25 -16.22 -2.59
CA HIS A 188 25.68 -15.87 -2.80
C HIS A 188 26.49 -16.97 -3.49
N ARG A 189 25.94 -18.18 -3.70
CA ARG A 189 26.70 -19.28 -4.30
C ARG A 189 27.04 -19.08 -5.77
N CYS A 190 26.30 -18.21 -6.46
CA CYS A 190 26.54 -17.89 -7.88
C CYS A 190 26.59 -16.39 -8.08
N TRP A 191 27.41 -15.95 -9.03
CA TRP A 191 27.47 -14.54 -9.48
C TRP A 191 27.75 -13.55 -8.35
N SER A 192 28.63 -13.91 -7.41
CA SER A 192 28.96 -13.13 -6.23
C SER A 192 30.47 -13.04 -6.03
N ILE A 193 30.92 -11.97 -5.35
CA ILE A 193 32.33 -11.84 -4.92
C ILE A 193 32.68 -12.98 -3.95
N ASP A 194 31.75 -13.37 -3.07
CA ASP A 194 31.97 -14.49 -2.13
C ASP A 194 32.29 -15.80 -2.88
N ALA A 195 31.54 -16.10 -3.94
CA ALA A 195 31.76 -17.30 -4.76
C ALA A 195 33.04 -17.20 -5.63
N TRP A 196 33.45 -15.97 -5.99
CA TRP A 196 34.68 -15.74 -6.71
C TRP A 196 35.92 -15.90 -5.80
N GLN A 197 35.86 -15.39 -4.57
CA GLN A 197 36.93 -15.50 -3.58
C GLN A 197 37.08 -16.92 -3.03
N ASN A 198 35.97 -17.60 -2.79
CA ASN A 198 35.90 -18.97 -2.27
C ASN A 198 34.95 -19.79 -3.14
N PRO A 199 35.42 -20.29 -4.29
CA PRO A 199 34.57 -21.04 -5.19
C PRO A 199 33.97 -22.27 -4.48
N PRO A 200 32.62 -22.39 -4.42
CA PRO A 200 32.00 -23.56 -3.85
C PRO A 200 32.22 -24.77 -4.74
N GLU A 201 32.43 -25.97 -4.15
CA GLU A 201 32.54 -27.24 -4.88
C GLU A 201 31.31 -27.50 -5.75
N ASP A 202 30.14 -27.07 -5.27
CA ASP A 202 28.84 -27.19 -5.96
C ASP A 202 28.10 -25.83 -5.90
N GLN A 203 27.73 -25.33 -7.07
CA GLN A 203 26.97 -24.09 -7.22
C GLN A 203 25.46 -24.30 -7.13
N THR A 204 25.02 -25.48 -6.69
CA THR A 204 23.60 -25.77 -6.47
C THR A 204 23.11 -25.21 -5.13
N VAL A 205 21.83 -24.89 -5.09
CA VAL A 205 21.12 -24.45 -3.89
C VAL A 205 19.88 -25.31 -3.68
N PRO A 206 19.40 -25.49 -2.43
CA PRO A 206 18.12 -26.17 -2.20
C PRO A 206 16.96 -25.42 -2.86
N PHE A 207 16.03 -26.14 -3.49
CA PHE A 207 14.89 -25.56 -4.22
C PHE A 207 14.03 -24.62 -3.35
N TRP A 208 13.97 -24.81 -2.03
CA TRP A 208 13.20 -23.93 -1.15
C TRP A 208 13.62 -22.45 -1.25
N ASN A 209 14.86 -22.14 -1.63
CA ASN A 209 15.34 -20.77 -1.87
C ASN A 209 14.56 -20.08 -2.98
N TYR A 210 14.24 -20.81 -4.03
CA TYR A 210 13.40 -20.33 -5.13
C TYR A 210 11.93 -20.32 -4.74
N PHE A 211 11.49 -21.36 -4.02
CA PHE A 211 10.09 -21.49 -3.61
C PHE A 211 9.62 -20.31 -2.77
N ILE A 212 10.38 -19.92 -1.74
CA ILE A 212 9.97 -18.87 -0.82
C ILE A 212 9.85 -17.50 -1.50
N LEU A 213 10.75 -17.18 -2.44
CA LEU A 213 10.67 -15.97 -3.26
C LEU A 213 9.46 -16.00 -4.19
N LYS A 214 9.27 -17.10 -4.92
CA LYS A 214 8.09 -17.28 -5.79
C LYS A 214 6.79 -17.23 -5.00
N PHE A 215 6.77 -17.79 -3.80
CA PHE A 215 5.62 -17.74 -2.91
C PHE A 215 5.32 -16.29 -2.47
N GLN A 216 6.34 -15.49 -2.15
CA GLN A 216 6.12 -14.09 -1.80
C GLN A 216 5.48 -13.29 -2.95
N PHE A 217 5.92 -13.52 -4.19
CA PHE A 217 5.29 -12.90 -5.36
C PHE A 217 3.91 -13.49 -5.66
N PHE A 218 3.69 -14.76 -5.37
CA PHE A 218 2.34 -15.33 -5.41
C PHE A 218 1.39 -14.60 -4.46
N VAL A 219 1.79 -14.41 -3.21
CA VAL A 219 0.98 -13.65 -2.23
C VAL A 219 0.73 -12.23 -2.71
N LEU A 220 1.77 -11.53 -3.18
CA LEU A 220 1.64 -10.17 -3.69
C LEU A 220 0.56 -10.04 -4.77
N TYR A 221 0.67 -10.80 -5.86
CA TYR A 221 -0.27 -10.67 -6.98
C TYR A 221 -1.63 -11.26 -6.65
N PHE A 222 -1.65 -12.50 -6.15
CA PHE A 222 -2.91 -13.21 -5.94
C PHE A 222 -3.80 -12.51 -4.90
N VAL A 223 -3.22 -12.08 -3.78
CA VAL A 223 -4.00 -11.36 -2.75
C VAL A 223 -4.43 -9.98 -3.25
N ALA A 224 -3.57 -9.26 -3.98
CA ALA A 224 -3.96 -8.00 -4.60
C ALA A 224 -5.12 -8.18 -5.59
N GLY A 225 -5.09 -9.25 -6.39
CA GLY A 225 -6.20 -9.63 -7.26
C GLY A 225 -7.49 -9.95 -6.48
N LEU A 226 -7.39 -10.73 -5.39
CA LEU A 226 -8.54 -11.02 -4.52
C LEU A 226 -9.14 -9.74 -3.90
N LYS A 227 -8.31 -8.79 -3.47
CA LYS A 227 -8.77 -7.49 -2.95
C LYS A 227 -9.49 -6.65 -4.01
N LYS A 228 -9.13 -6.80 -5.28
CA LYS A 228 -9.81 -6.16 -6.42
C LYS A 228 -11.14 -6.81 -6.82
N LEU A 229 -11.47 -7.99 -6.30
CA LEU A 229 -12.79 -8.62 -6.50
C LEU A 229 -13.91 -7.96 -5.67
N CYS A 230 -13.78 -6.70 -5.35
CA CYS A 230 -14.79 -5.92 -4.64
C CYS A 230 -15.59 -5.05 -5.62
N ARG A 231 -16.82 -4.66 -5.22
CA ARG A 231 -17.68 -3.80 -6.03
C ARG A 231 -17.01 -2.47 -6.39
N GLU A 232 -16.26 -1.87 -5.47
CA GLU A 232 -15.59 -0.58 -5.67
C GLU A 232 -14.61 -0.59 -6.85
N TRP A 233 -13.87 -1.69 -6.99
CA TRP A 233 -12.96 -1.86 -8.11
C TRP A 233 -13.69 -2.28 -9.39
N LEU A 234 -14.51 -3.33 -9.34
CA LEU A 234 -15.15 -3.89 -10.53
C LEU A 234 -16.16 -2.96 -11.19
N SER A 235 -16.75 -2.01 -10.45
CA SER A 235 -17.64 -0.97 -10.98
C SER A 235 -16.88 0.32 -11.38
N GLY A 236 -15.55 0.36 -11.25
CA GLY A 236 -14.75 1.49 -11.73
C GLY A 236 -14.76 2.74 -10.83
N TYR A 237 -15.10 2.61 -9.55
CA TYR A 237 -15.08 3.74 -8.60
C TYR A 237 -13.69 4.04 -8.05
N ALA A 238 -12.82 3.05 -7.97
CA ALA A 238 -11.42 3.26 -7.64
C ALA A 238 -10.65 3.70 -8.88
N MET A 239 -9.69 4.62 -8.74
CA MET A 239 -8.86 5.07 -9.87
C MET A 239 -9.65 5.55 -11.10
N THR A 240 -10.69 6.34 -10.89
CA THR A 240 -11.50 6.94 -11.96
C THR A 240 -10.67 7.80 -12.90
N ASN A 241 -11.06 7.86 -14.17
CA ASN A 241 -10.45 8.70 -15.20
C ASN A 241 -8.97 8.38 -15.56
N LEU A 242 -8.45 7.22 -15.11
CA LEU A 242 -7.08 6.84 -15.42
C LEU A 242 -6.85 6.63 -16.94
N SER A 243 -7.91 6.26 -17.67
CA SER A 243 -7.89 6.11 -19.15
C SER A 243 -7.47 7.37 -19.90
N TYR A 244 -7.61 8.56 -19.30
CA TYR A 244 -7.16 9.81 -19.93
C TYR A 244 -5.63 9.95 -19.99
N HIS A 245 -4.89 9.18 -19.22
CA HIS A 245 -3.45 9.17 -19.31
C HIS A 245 -2.97 8.69 -20.70
N TRP A 246 -1.90 9.27 -21.22
CA TRP A 246 -1.39 9.02 -22.58
C TRP A 246 -1.08 7.53 -22.86
N VAL A 247 -0.69 6.77 -21.86
CA VAL A 247 -0.41 5.33 -21.94
C VAL A 247 -1.61 4.55 -22.47
N PHE A 248 -2.83 4.98 -22.16
CA PHE A 248 -4.06 4.35 -22.61
C PHE A 248 -4.61 4.91 -23.93
N ALA A 249 -3.93 5.87 -24.55
CA ALA A 249 -4.39 6.48 -25.81
C ALA A 249 -4.77 5.47 -26.90
N PRO A 250 -4.01 4.37 -27.16
CA PRO A 250 -4.40 3.37 -28.15
C PRO A 250 -5.70 2.65 -27.82
N PHE A 251 -5.89 2.31 -26.54
CA PHE A 251 -7.12 1.64 -26.07
C PHE A 251 -8.29 2.59 -26.11
N ARG A 252 -8.10 3.86 -25.69
CA ARG A 252 -9.13 4.89 -25.71
C ARG A 252 -9.60 5.20 -27.13
N ALA A 253 -8.70 5.16 -28.11
CA ALA A 253 -9.05 5.35 -29.52
C ALA A 253 -9.97 4.24 -30.06
N LEU A 254 -9.85 3.01 -29.53
CA LEU A 254 -10.66 1.87 -29.96
C LEU A 254 -11.97 1.70 -29.14
N LEU A 255 -11.91 1.93 -27.84
CA LEU A 255 -12.99 1.60 -26.91
C LEU A 255 -13.73 2.84 -26.35
N GLY A 256 -13.13 4.01 -26.50
CA GLY A 256 -13.56 5.20 -25.78
C GLY A 256 -13.08 5.21 -24.30
N PRO A 257 -13.18 6.33 -23.59
CA PRO A 257 -12.61 6.48 -22.25
C PRO A 257 -13.30 5.56 -21.22
N MET A 258 -14.61 5.51 -21.21
CA MET A 258 -15.38 4.73 -20.23
C MET A 258 -15.10 3.22 -20.30
N LEU A 259 -15.12 2.62 -21.50
CA LEU A 259 -14.83 1.20 -21.65
C LEU A 259 -13.34 0.90 -21.45
N THR A 260 -12.44 1.83 -21.74
CA THR A 260 -11.02 1.69 -21.43
C THR A 260 -10.79 1.62 -19.93
N ASP A 261 -11.41 2.52 -19.14
CA ASP A 261 -11.34 2.44 -17.68
C ASP A 261 -11.91 1.11 -17.16
N LEU A 262 -13.10 0.72 -17.60
CA LEU A 262 -13.77 -0.47 -17.10
C LEU A 262 -13.02 -1.76 -17.48
N LEU A 263 -12.72 -1.95 -18.77
CA LEU A 263 -12.19 -3.23 -19.27
C LEU A 263 -10.68 -3.35 -19.12
N ILE A 264 -9.92 -2.27 -19.37
CA ILE A 264 -8.45 -2.32 -19.40
C ILE A 264 -7.87 -1.99 -18.02
N VAL A 265 -8.37 -0.95 -17.35
CA VAL A 265 -7.83 -0.58 -16.04
C VAL A 265 -8.36 -1.55 -14.97
N HIS A 266 -9.68 -1.72 -14.86
CA HIS A 266 -10.26 -2.43 -13.73
C HIS A 266 -10.34 -3.94 -13.94
N TRP A 267 -10.99 -4.41 -15.00
CA TRP A 267 -11.20 -5.84 -15.20
C TRP A 267 -9.91 -6.57 -15.58
N PHE A 268 -9.18 -6.05 -16.57
CA PHE A 268 -7.89 -6.65 -16.92
C PHE A 268 -6.91 -6.59 -15.75
N GLY A 269 -6.82 -5.48 -15.01
CA GLY A 269 -5.96 -5.35 -13.83
C GLY A 269 -6.30 -6.38 -12.74
N CYS A 270 -7.58 -6.62 -12.49
CA CYS A 270 -8.05 -7.65 -11.55
C CYS A 270 -7.70 -9.07 -12.02
N ILE A 271 -8.00 -9.39 -13.29
CA ILE A 271 -7.72 -10.70 -13.89
C ILE A 271 -6.21 -10.95 -13.92
N PHE A 272 -5.42 -9.95 -14.32
CA PHE A 272 -3.98 -10.03 -14.37
C PHE A 272 -3.40 -10.37 -13.00
N ASP A 273 -3.70 -9.59 -11.97
CA ASP A 273 -3.17 -9.82 -10.63
C ASP A 273 -3.58 -11.19 -10.08
N THR A 274 -4.82 -11.61 -10.31
CA THR A 274 -5.30 -12.91 -9.82
C THR A 274 -4.63 -14.10 -10.53
N THR A 275 -4.24 -13.95 -11.80
CA THR A 275 -3.88 -15.11 -12.63
C THR A 275 -2.42 -15.15 -13.08
N VAL A 276 -1.71 -14.02 -13.16
CA VAL A 276 -0.37 -13.92 -13.76
C VAL A 276 0.64 -14.91 -13.16
N VAL A 277 0.58 -15.14 -11.85
CA VAL A 277 1.55 -16.01 -11.18
C VAL A 277 1.41 -17.47 -11.61
N PHE A 278 0.18 -17.94 -11.82
CA PHE A 278 -0.09 -19.28 -12.32
C PHE A 278 0.46 -19.46 -13.73
N PHE A 279 0.27 -18.45 -14.60
CA PHE A 279 0.81 -18.48 -15.96
C PHE A 279 2.34 -18.35 -16.00
N LEU A 280 2.97 -17.66 -15.06
CA LEU A 280 4.42 -17.63 -14.92
C LEU A 280 5.01 -18.97 -14.47
N VAL A 281 4.31 -19.69 -13.60
CA VAL A 281 4.74 -21.01 -13.13
C VAL A 281 4.56 -22.07 -14.23
N TYR A 282 3.47 -22.01 -14.99
CA TYR A 282 3.18 -22.98 -16.03
C TYR A 282 4.06 -22.75 -17.27
N GLY A 283 4.90 -23.75 -17.61
CA GLY A 283 5.94 -23.64 -18.64
C GLY A 283 5.47 -23.12 -20.01
N PRO A 284 4.39 -23.68 -20.61
CA PRO A 284 3.91 -23.27 -21.93
C PRO A 284 3.48 -21.79 -22.02
N THR A 285 2.86 -21.25 -20.98
CA THR A 285 2.34 -19.88 -20.96
C THR A 285 3.34 -18.85 -20.44
N ARG A 286 4.45 -19.29 -19.85
CA ARG A 286 5.43 -18.43 -19.16
C ARG A 286 5.93 -17.26 -19.99
N LYS A 287 6.30 -17.49 -21.26
CA LYS A 287 6.83 -16.44 -22.14
C LYS A 287 5.79 -15.33 -22.36
N LEU A 288 4.55 -15.73 -22.61
CA LEU A 288 3.44 -14.80 -22.81
C LEU A 288 3.13 -14.04 -21.50
N ALA A 289 3.06 -14.74 -20.37
CA ALA A 289 2.86 -14.13 -19.06
C ALA A 289 3.98 -13.13 -18.70
N THR A 290 5.23 -13.45 -19.03
CA THR A 290 6.37 -12.52 -18.86
C THR A 290 6.20 -11.26 -19.70
N LEU A 291 5.77 -11.40 -20.97
CA LEU A 291 5.51 -10.24 -21.83
C LEU A 291 4.44 -9.32 -21.21
N PHE A 292 3.33 -9.90 -20.79
CA PHE A 292 2.26 -9.13 -20.10
C PHE A 292 2.74 -8.51 -18.78
N ALA A 293 3.51 -9.24 -17.97
CA ALA A 293 4.07 -8.71 -16.73
C ALA A 293 5.04 -7.55 -16.99
N CYS A 294 5.90 -7.65 -18.01
CA CYS A 294 6.77 -6.55 -18.41
C CYS A 294 5.97 -5.33 -18.86
N ALA A 295 4.99 -5.52 -19.75
CA ALA A 295 4.14 -4.43 -20.23
C ALA A 295 3.38 -3.76 -19.06
N PHE A 296 2.79 -4.53 -18.17
CA PHE A 296 2.05 -4.05 -17.01
C PHE A 296 2.94 -3.24 -16.06
N HIS A 297 4.12 -3.74 -15.70
CA HIS A 297 5.00 -3.02 -14.79
C HIS A 297 5.66 -1.79 -15.42
N LEU A 298 6.04 -1.86 -16.69
CA LEU A 298 6.55 -0.69 -17.42
C LEU A 298 5.48 0.40 -17.56
N MET A 299 4.23 0.02 -17.83
CA MET A 299 3.10 0.93 -17.85
C MET A 299 2.90 1.57 -16.46
N ASN A 300 2.84 0.78 -15.40
CA ASN A 300 2.67 1.27 -14.03
C ASN A 300 3.79 2.20 -13.59
N SER A 301 5.02 2.01 -14.08
CA SER A 301 6.13 2.93 -13.81
C SER A 301 5.95 4.33 -14.41
N ARG A 302 5.06 4.47 -15.40
CA ARG A 302 4.73 5.76 -16.03
C ARG A 302 3.41 6.36 -15.51
N LEU A 303 2.52 5.51 -15.01
CA LEU A 303 1.22 5.93 -14.47
C LEU A 303 1.31 6.47 -13.04
N PHE A 304 2.18 5.86 -12.22
CA PHE A 304 2.19 6.08 -10.78
C PHE A 304 3.59 6.40 -10.26
N HIS A 305 3.65 7.28 -9.27
CA HIS A 305 4.87 7.54 -8.52
C HIS A 305 5.08 6.46 -7.45
N ILE A 306 5.42 5.25 -7.88
CA ILE A 306 5.63 4.07 -7.02
C ILE A 306 7.09 3.60 -7.01
N GLY A 307 8.01 4.52 -7.33
CA GLY A 307 9.45 4.33 -7.25
C GLY A 307 9.97 3.07 -7.92
N MET A 308 10.76 2.31 -7.19
CA MET A 308 11.40 1.09 -7.71
C MET A 308 10.51 -0.15 -7.70
N PHE A 309 9.23 -0.06 -7.30
CA PHE A 309 8.35 -1.23 -7.22
C PHE A 309 8.20 -2.02 -8.53
N PRO A 310 7.93 -1.40 -9.69
CA PRO A 310 7.86 -2.11 -10.96
C PRO A 310 9.16 -2.84 -11.29
N TRP A 311 10.30 -2.20 -11.04
CA TRP A 311 11.62 -2.75 -11.31
C TRP A 311 11.98 -3.91 -10.39
N VAL A 312 11.57 -3.85 -9.12
CA VAL A 312 11.72 -4.98 -8.19
C VAL A 312 10.88 -6.17 -8.64
N CYS A 313 9.64 -5.95 -9.08
CA CYS A 313 8.82 -7.03 -9.64
C CYS A 313 9.46 -7.66 -10.89
N LEU A 314 9.96 -6.85 -11.81
CA LEU A 314 10.67 -7.32 -13.00
C LEU A 314 11.97 -8.05 -12.66
N SER A 315 12.70 -7.60 -11.64
CA SER A 315 13.96 -8.22 -11.18
C SER A 315 13.81 -9.66 -10.71
N GLN A 316 12.60 -10.08 -10.37
CA GLN A 316 12.33 -11.44 -9.89
C GLN A 316 11.77 -12.38 -10.98
N LEU A 317 11.46 -11.88 -12.17
CA LEU A 317 11.05 -12.73 -13.30
C LEU A 317 12.08 -13.81 -13.67
N PRO A 318 13.42 -13.60 -13.57
CA PRO A 318 14.43 -14.63 -13.75
C PRO A 318 14.18 -15.93 -12.98
N LEU A 319 13.56 -15.84 -11.79
CA LEU A 319 13.28 -16.99 -10.94
C LEU A 319 12.28 -18.00 -11.56
N TYR A 320 11.46 -17.57 -12.52
CA TYR A 320 10.44 -18.42 -13.15
C TYR A 320 10.96 -19.22 -14.33
N TYR A 321 12.15 -18.91 -14.85
CA TYR A 321 12.79 -19.62 -15.96
C TYR A 321 13.65 -20.80 -15.47
N SER A 322 14.38 -21.45 -16.38
CA SER A 322 15.29 -22.53 -16.01
C SER A 322 16.35 -22.00 -15.04
N PHE A 323 16.74 -22.78 -14.04
CA PHE A 323 17.65 -22.32 -12.99
C PHE A 323 19.04 -21.94 -13.55
N SER A 324 19.46 -22.55 -14.64
CA SER A 324 20.76 -22.34 -15.31
C SER A 324 20.72 -21.34 -16.47
N TRP A 325 19.55 -20.73 -16.79
CA TRP A 325 19.43 -19.87 -17.98
C TRP A 325 20.46 -18.71 -18.04
N PRO A 326 20.87 -18.08 -16.93
CA PRO A 326 21.84 -16.98 -17.00
C PRO A 326 23.21 -17.41 -17.49
N ARG A 327 23.60 -18.69 -17.31
CA ARG A 327 24.86 -19.23 -17.79
C ARG A 327 24.97 -19.25 -19.32
N ARG A 328 23.82 -19.31 -20.01
CA ARG A 328 23.77 -19.29 -21.50
C ARG A 328 24.02 -17.88 -22.07
N LEU A 329 23.79 -16.82 -21.28
CA LEU A 329 23.98 -15.44 -21.73
C LEU A 329 25.40 -14.92 -21.52
N LEU A 330 26.16 -15.50 -20.61
CA LEU A 330 27.49 -15.07 -20.24
C LEU A 330 28.52 -16.16 -20.58
N PRO A 331 29.13 -16.10 -21.78
CA PRO A 331 30.04 -17.14 -22.27
C PRO A 331 31.36 -17.24 -21.51
N PHE A 332 31.62 -16.35 -20.54
CA PHE A 332 32.83 -16.38 -19.70
C PHE A 332 32.80 -17.41 -18.55
N SER A 333 31.69 -18.12 -18.36
CA SER A 333 31.63 -19.26 -17.44
C SER A 333 32.10 -20.49 -18.15
N ASN A 334 33.37 -20.89 -17.93
CA ASN A 334 33.90 -22.19 -18.40
C ASN A 334 32.92 -23.31 -18.06
N GLY A 335 32.48 -24.01 -19.10
CA GLY A 335 31.43 -25.00 -19.04
C GLY A 335 31.70 -26.07 -17.97
N SER A 336 30.85 -26.10 -17.00
CA SER A 336 30.42 -27.39 -16.45
C SER A 336 29.27 -27.84 -17.33
N GLU A 337 29.50 -28.90 -18.08
CA GLU A 337 28.51 -29.65 -18.84
C GLU A 337 27.26 -29.84 -17.98
N GLU A 338 26.08 -29.69 -18.59
CA GLU A 338 24.83 -30.11 -17.92
C GLU A 338 25.08 -31.51 -17.32
N PRO A 339 24.79 -31.72 -16.04
CA PRO A 339 24.86 -33.09 -15.51
C PRO A 339 23.89 -33.91 -16.35
N SER A 340 24.47 -34.77 -17.16
CA SER A 340 23.78 -35.85 -17.86
C SER A 340 22.89 -36.54 -16.82
N SER A 341 21.62 -36.64 -17.11
CA SER A 341 20.63 -37.33 -16.30
C SER A 341 20.91 -38.82 -16.21
N ASN A 342 21.94 -39.21 -15.49
CA ASN A 342 22.15 -40.58 -15.05
C ASN A 342 21.56 -40.72 -13.65
N ASP A 343 20.27 -40.96 -13.63
CA ASP A 343 19.36 -41.04 -12.49
C ASP A 343 19.64 -42.22 -11.54
N HIS A 344 20.65 -43.07 -11.84
CA HIS A 344 20.88 -44.29 -11.08
C HIS A 344 22.08 -44.24 -10.12
N THR A 345 22.97 -43.25 -10.22
CA THR A 345 24.19 -43.19 -9.39
C THR A 345 24.05 -42.29 -8.17
N GLU A 346 23.06 -41.36 -8.14
CA GLU A 346 22.82 -40.45 -7.00
C GLU A 346 22.15 -41.16 -5.82
N GLN A 347 21.42 -42.23 -6.05
CA GLN A 347 20.67 -42.91 -4.98
C GLN A 347 21.60 -43.65 -4.00
N ASP A 348 22.79 -44.08 -4.41
CA ASP A 348 23.74 -44.77 -3.55
C ASP A 348 24.65 -43.86 -2.74
N ASN A 349 24.88 -42.63 -3.17
CA ASN A 349 25.64 -41.62 -2.40
C ASN A 349 24.88 -41.08 -1.20
N TRP A 350 23.55 -41.12 -1.21
CA TRP A 350 22.70 -40.70 -0.09
C TRP A 350 22.81 -41.62 1.12
N LEU A 351 23.19 -42.88 0.95
CA LEU A 351 23.27 -43.91 1.99
C LEU A 351 24.60 -43.89 2.77
N ARG A 352 25.65 -43.26 2.25
CA ARG A 352 26.96 -43.17 2.89
C ARG A 352 27.16 -42.08 3.93
N GLU A 353 26.24 -41.11 3.98
CA GLU A 353 26.37 -39.91 4.84
C GLU A 353 25.65 -39.98 6.21
N GLU A 354 25.31 -41.19 6.67
CA GLU A 354 24.39 -41.36 7.85
C GLU A 354 24.87 -40.84 9.18
N LYS A 355 26.12 -40.52 9.41
CA LYS A 355 26.62 -40.01 10.69
C LYS A 355 26.67 -38.47 10.79
N SER A 356 26.76 -37.75 9.69
CA SER A 356 26.56 -36.30 9.66
C SER A 356 25.05 -35.92 9.61
N VAL A 357 24.21 -36.87 9.28
CA VAL A 357 22.79 -36.82 8.94
C VAL A 357 21.89 -36.36 10.09
N LYS A 358 22.19 -36.69 11.37
CA LYS A 358 21.29 -36.30 12.48
C LYS A 358 21.27 -34.81 12.74
N ARG A 359 22.42 -34.11 12.64
CA ARG A 359 22.49 -32.64 12.81
C ARG A 359 21.92 -31.91 11.60
N LYS A 360 22.22 -32.37 10.37
CA LYS A 360 21.63 -31.86 9.11
C LYS A 360 20.12 -32.08 9.09
N LYS A 361 19.61 -33.24 9.54
CA LYS A 361 18.17 -33.56 9.58
C LYS A 361 17.39 -32.65 10.54
N ARG A 362 17.97 -32.30 11.70
CA ARG A 362 17.37 -31.37 12.67
C ARG A 362 17.30 -29.95 12.09
N SER A 363 18.38 -29.47 11.46
CA SER A 363 18.42 -28.15 10.80
C SER A 363 17.37 -28.05 9.68
N ARG A 364 17.24 -29.07 8.85
CA ARG A 364 16.24 -29.12 7.76
C ARG A 364 14.79 -29.01 8.29
N LYS A 365 14.47 -29.66 9.41
CA LYS A 365 13.15 -29.55 10.05
C LYS A 365 12.86 -28.13 10.48
N TRP A 366 13.81 -27.46 11.13
CA TRP A 366 13.64 -26.07 11.56
C TRP A 366 13.43 -25.11 10.39
N THR A 367 14.18 -25.27 9.30
CA THR A 367 13.98 -24.47 8.08
C THR A 367 12.58 -24.69 7.48
N MET A 368 12.10 -25.95 7.44
CA MET A 368 10.74 -26.25 6.95
C MET A 368 9.67 -25.63 7.86
N MET A 369 9.85 -25.70 9.17
CA MET A 369 8.92 -25.06 10.13
C MET A 369 8.92 -23.55 9.98
N ALA A 370 10.10 -22.94 9.82
CA ALA A 370 10.22 -21.49 9.60
C ALA A 370 9.56 -21.07 8.27
N MET A 371 9.76 -21.82 7.20
CA MET A 371 9.07 -21.59 5.92
C MET A 371 7.55 -21.69 6.07
N LEU A 372 7.05 -22.74 6.72
CA LEU A 372 5.62 -22.92 6.92
C LEU A 372 5.04 -21.79 7.75
N ALA A 373 5.72 -21.40 8.83
CA ALA A 373 5.34 -20.27 9.66
C ALA A 373 5.30 -18.96 8.86
N TYR A 374 6.33 -18.71 8.02
CA TYR A 374 6.36 -17.56 7.14
C TYR A 374 5.20 -17.57 6.14
N CYS A 375 4.98 -18.68 5.44
CA CYS A 375 3.89 -18.80 4.47
C CYS A 375 2.52 -18.59 5.15
N SER A 376 2.30 -19.19 6.31
CA SER A 376 1.06 -19.03 7.09
C SER A 376 0.87 -17.58 7.53
N LEU A 377 1.95 -16.93 8.01
CA LEU A 377 1.91 -15.53 8.41
C LEU A 377 1.57 -14.62 7.24
N GLN A 378 2.20 -14.80 6.08
CA GLN A 378 1.93 -13.97 4.89
C GLN A 378 0.52 -14.18 4.33
N CYS A 379 -0.06 -15.36 4.46
CA CYS A 379 -1.48 -15.59 4.13
C CYS A 379 -2.43 -14.98 5.16
N PHE A 380 -2.04 -14.93 6.43
CA PHE A 380 -2.86 -14.42 7.52
C PHE A 380 -2.86 -12.89 7.61
N LEU A 381 -1.71 -12.23 7.45
CA LEU A 381 -1.55 -10.78 7.66
C LEU A 381 -2.54 -9.92 6.86
N PRO A 382 -2.87 -10.21 5.58
CA PRO A 382 -3.88 -9.45 4.84
C PRO A 382 -5.28 -9.47 5.44
N TYR A 383 -5.54 -10.40 6.34
CA TYR A 383 -6.80 -10.59 7.07
C TYR A 383 -6.67 -10.33 8.56
N SER A 384 -5.53 -9.84 9.04
CA SER A 384 -5.27 -9.57 10.45
C SER A 384 -6.21 -8.51 11.06
N HIS A 385 -6.85 -7.68 10.22
CA HIS A 385 -7.84 -6.67 10.61
C HIS A 385 -9.02 -7.23 11.43
N PHE A 386 -9.31 -8.53 11.33
CA PHE A 386 -10.30 -9.19 12.20
C PHE A 386 -9.87 -9.25 13.67
N LEU A 387 -8.57 -9.29 13.94
CA LEU A 387 -8.00 -9.25 15.28
C LEU A 387 -7.60 -7.83 15.70
N THR A 388 -6.95 -7.10 14.79
CA THR A 388 -6.40 -5.77 15.07
C THR A 388 -7.39 -4.67 14.69
N LYS A 389 -8.57 -4.70 15.33
CA LYS A 389 -9.72 -3.84 15.00
C LYS A 389 -9.45 -2.35 15.20
N GLY A 390 -8.56 -1.99 16.14
CA GLY A 390 -8.23 -0.60 16.44
C GLY A 390 -7.45 0.13 15.35
N TYR A 391 -6.93 -0.60 14.36
CA TYR A 391 -6.30 -0.04 13.18
C TYR A 391 -7.26 0.10 11.99
N ASN A 392 -8.49 -0.41 12.10
CA ASN A 392 -9.48 -0.28 11.04
C ASN A 392 -10.01 1.15 10.99
N ASN A 393 -10.32 1.57 9.78
CA ASN A 393 -11.07 2.78 9.47
C ASN A 393 -12.24 2.40 8.56
N TRP A 394 -12.58 3.19 7.54
CA TRP A 394 -13.56 2.80 6.53
C TRP A 394 -13.10 1.63 5.66
N THR A 395 -11.84 1.24 5.76
CA THR A 395 -11.24 0.12 5.04
C THR A 395 -10.62 -0.87 6.01
N ASN A 396 -10.43 -2.09 5.53
CA ASN A 396 -9.72 -3.16 6.24
C ASN A 396 -8.28 -3.33 5.70
N GLY A 397 -7.84 -2.42 4.86
CA GLY A 397 -6.50 -2.39 4.29
C GLY A 397 -5.57 -1.57 5.18
N LEU A 398 -4.57 -2.23 5.79
CA LEU A 398 -3.68 -1.59 6.74
C LEU A 398 -2.25 -1.58 6.23
N TYR A 399 -1.61 -0.41 6.25
CA TYR A 399 -0.16 -0.21 6.19
C TYR A 399 0.62 -1.01 5.14
N GLY A 400 0.01 -1.35 4.02
CA GLY A 400 0.67 -2.03 2.90
C GLY A 400 0.76 -3.56 3.00
N TYR A 401 0.67 -4.19 4.18
CA TYR A 401 0.69 -5.66 4.30
C TYR A 401 -0.64 -6.34 3.98
N SER A 402 -1.71 -5.59 3.79
CA SER A 402 -3.02 -6.07 3.35
C SER A 402 -3.10 -6.36 1.84
N TRP A 403 -2.14 -5.88 1.07
CA TRP A 403 -2.06 -5.99 -0.39
C TRP A 403 -3.28 -5.43 -1.14
N ASP A 404 -3.96 -4.45 -0.57
CA ASP A 404 -5.13 -3.76 -1.16
C ASP A 404 -4.73 -2.61 -2.10
N MET A 405 -3.75 -2.88 -2.96
CA MET A 405 -3.14 -1.89 -3.86
C MET A 405 -4.19 -1.22 -4.75
N MET A 406 -4.26 0.12 -4.66
CA MET A 406 -5.09 1.00 -5.51
C MET A 406 -6.61 0.79 -5.39
N VAL A 407 -7.09 -0.01 -4.45
CA VAL A 407 -8.53 -0.28 -4.27
C VAL A 407 -9.25 0.92 -3.65
N HIS A 408 -8.51 1.74 -2.90
CA HIS A 408 -9.04 2.88 -2.16
C HIS A 408 -8.33 4.16 -2.59
N ALA A 409 -9.07 5.05 -3.24
CA ALA A 409 -8.66 6.43 -3.54
C ALA A 409 -9.24 7.35 -2.47
N TRP A 410 -8.38 8.07 -1.76
CA TRP A 410 -8.74 9.01 -0.72
C TRP A 410 -8.56 10.44 -1.23
N ASP A 411 -9.52 11.29 -0.89
CA ASP A 411 -9.48 12.72 -1.15
C ASP A 411 -9.81 13.45 0.14
N THR A 412 -8.85 14.21 0.69
CA THR A 412 -8.97 14.97 1.94
C THR A 412 -9.03 16.43 1.60
N ILE A 413 -10.18 17.07 1.85
CA ILE A 413 -10.39 18.47 1.48
C ILE A 413 -10.15 19.45 2.62
N MET A 414 -10.31 18.99 3.88
CA MET A 414 -10.16 19.85 5.05
C MET A 414 -9.57 19.10 6.22
N ILE A 415 -8.61 19.72 6.89
CA ILE A 415 -7.99 19.22 8.11
C ILE A 415 -8.03 20.34 9.15
N GLY A 416 -9.07 20.35 9.97
CA GLY A 416 -9.21 21.28 11.07
C GLY A 416 -8.66 20.70 12.36
N ILE A 417 -7.63 21.34 12.93
CA ILE A 417 -7.05 20.95 14.22
C ILE A 417 -7.28 22.10 15.20
N ARG A 418 -8.12 21.86 16.17
CA ARG A 418 -8.46 22.84 17.19
C ARG A 418 -7.83 22.45 18.52
N VAL A 419 -7.01 23.35 19.05
CA VAL A 419 -6.38 23.25 20.38
C VAL A 419 -7.07 24.20 21.31
N VAL A 420 -7.60 23.73 22.43
CA VAL A 420 -8.36 24.50 23.41
C VAL A 420 -7.66 24.43 24.75
N ASP A 421 -7.41 25.57 25.39
CA ASP A 421 -6.89 25.60 26.75
C ASP A 421 -8.03 25.21 27.72
N ARG A 422 -7.79 24.24 28.60
CA ARG A 422 -8.80 23.76 29.55
C ARG A 422 -9.11 24.73 30.68
N HIS A 423 -8.18 25.63 30.97
CA HIS A 423 -8.39 26.66 31.99
C HIS A 423 -9.15 27.85 31.43
N ASP A 424 -9.07 28.04 30.11
CA ASP A 424 -9.77 29.13 29.42
C ASP A 424 -10.32 28.59 28.06
N PRO A 425 -11.51 27.98 28.06
CA PRO A 425 -12.12 27.41 26.85
C PRO A 425 -12.40 28.43 25.73
N GLU A 426 -12.41 29.72 26.03
CA GLU A 426 -12.55 30.81 25.04
C GLU A 426 -11.26 30.95 24.21
N ARG A 427 -10.11 30.48 24.76
CA ARG A 427 -8.85 30.43 24.03
C ARG A 427 -8.76 29.18 23.19
N MET A 428 -9.05 29.32 21.91
CA MET A 428 -8.84 28.27 20.94
C MET A 428 -7.89 28.74 19.86
N HIS A 429 -7.04 27.80 19.41
CA HIS A 429 -6.08 28.00 18.34
C HIS A 429 -6.22 26.90 17.29
N TYR A 430 -6.07 27.31 16.05
CA TYR A 430 -5.98 26.34 14.94
C TYR A 430 -4.52 26.07 14.64
N VAL A 431 -4.21 24.81 14.37
CA VAL A 431 -2.85 24.35 14.08
C VAL A 431 -2.77 23.94 12.60
N GLU A 432 -1.80 24.49 11.90
CA GLU A 432 -1.48 24.07 10.54
C GLU A 432 -0.75 22.71 10.57
N PRO A 433 -1.37 21.61 10.07
CA PRO A 433 -0.78 20.27 10.20
C PRO A 433 0.51 20.09 9.41
N PHE A 434 0.62 20.72 8.23
CA PHE A 434 1.78 20.57 7.35
C PHE A 434 3.06 21.25 7.89
N ALA A 435 2.93 22.08 8.92
CA ALA A 435 4.08 22.58 9.69
C ALA A 435 4.79 21.47 10.50
N PHE A 436 4.13 20.33 10.74
CA PHE A 436 4.61 19.26 11.61
C PHE A 436 4.69 17.89 10.92
N VAL A 437 4.11 17.75 9.73
CA VAL A 437 4.07 16.47 9.01
C VAL A 437 4.02 16.70 7.50
N ASP A 438 4.67 15.82 6.72
CA ASP A 438 4.82 16.00 5.27
C ASP A 438 3.69 15.36 4.44
N ASN A 439 2.75 14.65 5.06
CA ASN A 439 1.66 13.97 4.37
C ASN A 439 0.40 13.86 5.22
N ASP A 440 -0.73 13.60 4.56
CA ASP A 440 -2.06 13.53 5.18
C ASP A 440 -2.49 12.09 5.56
N ARG A 441 -1.61 11.10 5.50
CA ARG A 441 -1.99 9.70 5.78
C ARG A 441 -2.50 9.49 7.21
N TRP A 442 -1.94 10.22 8.17
CA TRP A 442 -2.34 10.17 9.57
C TRP A 442 -3.82 10.52 9.78
N THR A 443 -4.39 11.35 8.93
CA THR A 443 -5.78 11.81 9.02
C THR A 443 -6.81 10.68 8.89
N LYS A 444 -6.39 9.53 8.35
CA LYS A 444 -7.26 8.39 8.04
C LYS A 444 -7.13 7.24 9.04
N HIS A 445 -6.23 7.37 10.03
CA HIS A 445 -5.91 6.29 10.96
C HIS A 445 -5.93 6.77 12.42
N ALA A 446 -6.80 6.18 13.23
CA ALA A 446 -7.01 6.56 14.62
C ALA A 446 -5.75 6.51 15.48
N ASP A 447 -4.91 5.49 15.31
CA ASP A 447 -3.65 5.33 16.03
C ASP A 447 -2.65 6.44 15.72
N MET A 448 -2.57 6.87 14.46
CA MET A 448 -1.72 7.99 14.03
C MET A 448 -2.33 9.33 14.48
N ALA A 449 -3.65 9.48 14.47
CA ALA A 449 -4.32 10.66 14.98
C ALA A 449 -4.01 10.90 16.47
N VAL A 450 -4.06 9.84 17.30
CA VAL A 450 -3.64 9.93 18.72
C VAL A 450 -2.15 10.27 18.85
N GLN A 451 -1.29 9.70 18.01
CA GLN A 451 0.15 10.01 18.04
C GLN A 451 0.41 11.45 17.62
N PHE A 452 -0.33 11.97 16.64
CA PHE A 452 -0.22 13.35 16.19
C PHE A 452 -0.67 14.34 17.30
N ALA A 453 -1.80 14.10 17.93
CA ALA A 453 -2.28 14.92 19.04
C ALA A 453 -1.25 14.98 20.19
N ARG A 454 -0.66 13.83 20.57
CA ARG A 454 0.40 13.78 21.59
C ARG A 454 1.68 14.51 21.15
N CYS A 455 1.99 14.50 19.87
CA CYS A 455 3.13 15.24 19.32
C CYS A 455 2.89 16.76 19.43
N ILE A 456 1.71 17.24 19.04
CA ILE A 456 1.33 18.64 19.19
C ILE A 456 1.39 19.07 20.66
N GLU A 457 0.84 18.28 21.57
CA GLU A 457 0.91 18.55 23.02
C GLU A 457 2.36 18.71 23.50
N ARG A 458 3.26 17.78 23.11
CA ARG A 458 4.69 17.88 23.45
C ARG A 458 5.36 19.13 22.90
N ASN A 459 5.05 19.51 21.66
CA ASN A 459 5.59 20.72 21.04
C ASN A 459 5.13 21.98 21.79
N ILE A 460 3.87 22.05 22.17
CA ILE A 460 3.31 23.15 22.98
C ILE A 460 4.02 23.22 24.35
N GLN A 461 4.20 22.09 25.03
CA GLN A 461 4.89 22.03 26.33
C GLN A 461 6.36 22.46 26.23
N GLN A 462 7.05 22.06 25.17
CA GLN A 462 8.44 22.47 24.93
C GLN A 462 8.57 23.96 24.66
N GLU A 463 7.67 24.56 23.88
CA GLU A 463 7.67 26.01 23.65
C GLU A 463 7.33 26.78 24.93
N ALA A 464 6.33 26.33 25.69
CA ALA A 464 5.98 26.93 26.97
C ALA A 464 7.15 26.91 27.98
N SER A 465 7.98 25.84 27.97
CA SER A 465 9.14 25.72 28.87
C SER A 465 10.31 26.66 28.53
N LYS A 466 10.40 27.15 27.29
CA LYS A 466 11.45 28.08 26.84
C LYS A 466 11.17 29.56 27.23
N LEU A 467 9.95 29.89 27.56
CA LEU A 467 9.56 31.26 27.96
C LEU A 467 9.92 31.52 29.41
N PRO A 468 10.79 32.54 29.72
CA PRO A 468 11.16 32.88 31.08
C PRO A 468 9.94 33.41 31.86
N THR A 469 9.73 32.89 33.05
CA THR A 469 8.58 33.05 33.92
C THR A 469 8.20 34.54 34.32
N PRO A 470 9.08 35.57 34.27
CA PRO A 470 8.67 36.91 34.63
C PRO A 470 8.37 37.87 33.45
N GLN A 471 8.52 37.47 32.21
CA GLN A 471 8.32 38.36 31.05
C GLN A 471 7.26 37.83 30.10
N ARG A 472 6.07 37.66 30.62
CA ARG A 472 4.91 37.37 29.77
C ARG A 472 4.32 38.73 29.34
N PRO A 473 4.59 39.27 28.14
CA PRO A 473 3.87 40.42 27.67
C PRO A 473 2.38 40.05 27.51
N ALA A 474 1.51 40.93 27.98
CA ALA A 474 0.06 40.75 27.82
C ALA A 474 -0.41 40.68 26.37
N SER A 475 0.51 40.83 25.42
CA SER A 475 0.29 40.80 23.98
C SER A 475 0.80 39.49 23.30
N ALA A 476 1.30 38.50 24.04
CA ALA A 476 1.58 37.18 23.47
C ALA A 476 0.25 36.41 23.36
N ILE A 477 -0.55 36.84 22.40
CA ILE A 477 -1.90 36.32 22.13
C ILE A 477 -1.87 34.89 21.63
N ASP A 478 -0.70 34.33 21.22
CA ASP A 478 -0.63 33.17 20.33
C ASP A 478 -0.04 31.89 20.93
N ALA A 479 0.14 31.79 22.25
CA ALA A 479 0.55 30.50 22.84
C ALA A 479 -0.38 30.10 24.00
N PRO A 480 -0.89 28.86 24.05
CA PRO A 480 -1.67 28.38 25.19
C PRO A 480 -0.84 28.49 26.47
N ALA A 481 -1.45 29.11 27.47
CA ALA A 481 -0.76 29.48 28.71
C ALA A 481 -0.37 28.29 29.60
N THR A 482 -0.85 27.09 29.30
CA THR A 482 -0.73 25.91 30.17
C THR A 482 -0.46 24.67 29.37
N SER A 483 0.18 23.69 30.02
CA SER A 483 0.41 22.32 29.48
C SER A 483 -0.87 21.47 29.44
N ASN A 484 -2.03 22.01 29.81
CA ASN A 484 -3.29 21.28 29.92
C ASN A 484 -4.26 21.72 28.81
N VAL A 485 -4.05 21.11 27.63
CA VAL A 485 -4.85 21.37 26.44
C VAL A 485 -5.77 20.22 26.11
N SER A 486 -6.82 20.49 25.36
CA SER A 486 -7.65 19.50 24.63
C SER A 486 -7.46 19.70 23.15
N ILE A 487 -7.40 18.62 22.39
CA ILE A 487 -7.17 18.64 20.94
C ILE A 487 -8.31 17.93 20.23
N TYR A 488 -8.95 18.64 19.30
CA TYR A 488 -10.09 18.17 18.53
C TYR A 488 -9.74 18.18 17.04
N PHE A 489 -10.16 17.12 16.33
CA PHE A 489 -9.93 16.99 14.89
C PHE A 489 -11.26 17.06 14.15
N ASP A 490 -11.37 17.96 13.19
CA ASP A 490 -12.44 18.01 12.19
C ASP A 490 -11.83 17.77 10.81
N ILE A 491 -11.88 16.52 10.36
CA ILE A 491 -11.20 16.05 9.14
C ILE A 491 -12.23 15.51 8.17
N TRP A 492 -12.24 16.07 6.95
CA TRP A 492 -13.18 15.74 5.91
C TRP A 492 -12.50 15.00 4.78
N CYS A 493 -12.98 13.79 4.54
CA CYS A 493 -12.44 12.88 3.52
C CYS A 493 -13.54 12.29 2.65
N SER A 494 -13.24 12.09 1.39
CA SER A 494 -13.98 11.22 0.49
C SER A 494 -13.18 9.93 0.21
N MET A 495 -13.87 8.86 -0.05
CA MET A 495 -13.29 7.60 -0.48
C MET A 495 -13.98 7.10 -1.75
N ASN A 496 -13.21 6.89 -2.84
CA ASN A 496 -13.71 6.41 -4.13
C ASN A 496 -14.87 7.25 -4.70
N GLY A 497 -14.73 8.58 -4.69
CA GLY A 497 -15.70 9.51 -5.26
C GLY A 497 -17.04 9.58 -4.55
N ARG A 498 -17.07 9.26 -3.24
CA ARG A 498 -18.24 9.49 -2.38
C ARG A 498 -18.35 10.94 -1.95
N PHE A 499 -19.42 11.26 -1.22
CA PHE A 499 -19.53 12.52 -0.50
C PHE A 499 -18.35 12.70 0.44
N GLN A 500 -17.90 13.93 0.61
CA GLN A 500 -16.98 14.32 1.66
C GLN A 500 -17.69 14.19 3.01
N GLN A 501 -17.11 13.46 3.95
CA GLN A 501 -17.67 13.27 5.28
C GLN A 501 -16.58 13.29 6.35
N ARG A 502 -16.98 13.54 7.58
CA ARG A 502 -16.08 13.48 8.73
C ARG A 502 -15.61 12.04 8.98
N ILE A 503 -14.30 11.90 9.23
CA ILE A 503 -13.74 10.61 9.60
C ILE A 503 -13.68 10.41 11.11
N PHE A 504 -13.49 11.48 11.88
CA PHE A 504 -13.49 11.48 13.35
C PHE A 504 -14.63 12.35 13.90
N ASP A 505 -15.09 12.02 15.11
CA ASP A 505 -16.05 12.87 15.83
C ASP A 505 -15.34 14.15 16.30
N PRO A 506 -15.74 15.35 15.79
CA PRO A 506 -15.09 16.61 16.09
C PRO A 506 -15.28 17.09 17.54
N ASN A 507 -16.12 16.42 18.31
CA ASN A 507 -16.41 16.74 19.72
C ASN A 507 -15.57 15.90 20.69
N VAL A 508 -14.78 14.94 20.20
CA VAL A 508 -13.95 14.07 21.03
C VAL A 508 -12.55 14.67 21.21
N ASP A 509 -12.12 14.83 22.45
CA ASP A 509 -10.73 15.17 22.79
C ASP A 509 -9.81 13.99 22.50
N ILE A 510 -9.05 14.06 21.41
CA ILE A 510 -8.20 12.97 20.91
C ILE A 510 -7.06 12.61 21.88
N LEU A 511 -6.59 13.57 22.70
CA LEU A 511 -5.57 13.27 23.70
C LEU A 511 -6.04 12.27 24.76
N ARG A 512 -7.34 12.23 25.02
CA ARG A 512 -7.97 11.37 26.04
C ARG A 512 -8.85 10.28 25.45
N ALA A 513 -9.02 10.29 24.15
CA ALA A 513 -9.80 9.29 23.44
C ALA A 513 -9.19 7.89 23.65
N PRO A 514 -9.99 6.91 24.04
CA PRO A 514 -9.49 5.56 24.22
C PRO A 514 -9.10 4.95 22.87
N TRP A 515 -7.93 4.35 22.82
CA TRP A 515 -7.47 3.61 21.67
C TRP A 515 -6.77 2.33 22.12
N SER A 516 -7.11 1.20 21.51
CA SER A 516 -6.51 -0.12 21.71
C SER A 516 -6.32 -0.78 20.34
N PRO A 517 -5.23 -1.53 20.10
CA PRO A 517 -5.02 -2.21 18.83
C PRO A 517 -6.07 -3.31 18.54
N PHE A 518 -6.75 -3.84 19.55
CA PHE A 518 -7.65 -5.00 19.42
C PHE A 518 -9.14 -4.64 19.45
N GLU A 519 -9.49 -3.44 19.89
CA GLU A 519 -10.88 -2.99 20.04
C GLU A 519 -11.25 -1.98 18.94
N PRO A 520 -12.50 -2.00 18.43
CA PRO A 520 -12.97 -1.00 17.50
C PRO A 520 -12.94 0.40 18.12
N VAL A 521 -12.53 1.39 17.37
CA VAL A 521 -12.46 2.79 17.80
C VAL A 521 -13.83 3.43 17.65
N GLN A 522 -14.41 3.90 18.77
CA GLN A 522 -15.79 4.44 18.80
C GLN A 522 -15.89 5.85 18.22
N TRP A 523 -14.82 6.63 18.28
CA TRP A 523 -14.80 8.02 17.79
C TRP A 523 -14.40 8.13 16.31
N VAL A 524 -14.16 7.02 15.63
CA VAL A 524 -14.09 6.95 14.16
C VAL A 524 -15.51 6.80 13.65
N LEU A 525 -15.98 7.81 12.92
CA LEU A 525 -17.33 7.83 12.37
C LEU A 525 -17.46 6.81 11.22
N PRO A 526 -18.58 6.13 11.11
CA PRO A 526 -18.78 5.11 10.07
C PRO A 526 -18.89 5.75 8.68
N LEU A 527 -18.53 5.01 7.64
CA LEU A 527 -18.77 5.43 6.27
C LEU A 527 -20.28 5.43 5.98
N LEU A 528 -20.79 6.55 5.44
CA LEU A 528 -22.21 6.73 5.08
C LEU A 528 -22.54 5.97 3.79
N HIS A 529 -22.68 4.64 3.92
CA HIS A 529 -22.95 3.74 2.80
C HIS A 529 -24.27 4.02 2.09
N GLN A 530 -25.27 4.59 2.80
CA GLN A 530 -26.59 4.90 2.26
C GLN A 530 -26.54 5.87 1.07
N PHE A 531 -25.57 6.78 1.06
CA PHE A 531 -25.39 7.74 -0.04
C PHE A 531 -24.52 7.18 -1.18
N SER A 532 -23.92 6.00 -1.03
CA SER A 532 -23.02 5.44 -2.06
C SER A 532 -23.71 5.17 -3.39
N GLY A 533 -25.02 4.91 -3.39
CA GLY A 533 -25.82 4.73 -4.61
C GLY A 533 -26.03 6.01 -5.42
N LEU A 534 -25.86 7.17 -4.79
CA LEU A 534 -26.03 8.47 -5.45
C LEU A 534 -24.85 8.86 -6.35
N ARG A 535 -23.72 8.13 -6.30
CA ARG A 535 -22.54 8.41 -7.13
C ARG A 535 -22.84 8.41 -8.64
N ASP A 536 -23.52 7.39 -9.12
CA ASP A 536 -23.78 7.23 -10.55
C ASP A 536 -24.94 8.10 -11.03
N THR A 537 -25.96 8.28 -10.19
CA THR A 537 -27.20 8.93 -10.59
C THR A 537 -27.19 10.43 -10.34
N LEU A 538 -26.54 10.87 -9.28
CA LEU A 538 -26.62 12.25 -8.82
C LEU A 538 -25.26 12.96 -8.88
N ILE A 539 -24.23 12.44 -8.22
CA ILE A 539 -22.92 13.10 -8.17
C ILE A 539 -22.40 13.34 -9.59
N ARG A 540 -22.30 12.30 -10.41
CA ARG A 540 -21.79 12.41 -11.80
C ARG A 540 -22.62 13.39 -12.61
N ARG A 541 -23.95 13.27 -12.56
CA ARG A 541 -24.84 14.14 -13.33
C ARG A 541 -24.72 15.61 -12.90
N GLN A 542 -24.70 15.89 -11.59
CA GLN A 542 -24.58 17.25 -11.09
C GLN A 542 -23.19 17.83 -11.37
N THR A 543 -22.15 17.01 -11.28
CA THR A 543 -20.79 17.44 -11.66
C THR A 543 -20.73 17.84 -13.14
N ASP A 544 -21.24 17.00 -14.04
CA ASP A 544 -21.28 17.30 -15.49
C ASP A 544 -22.10 18.56 -15.80
N GLU A 545 -23.23 18.74 -15.10
CA GLU A 545 -24.08 19.92 -15.23
C GLU A 545 -23.37 21.19 -14.79
N VAL A 546 -22.77 21.23 -13.58
CA VAL A 546 -22.09 22.39 -13.01
C VAL A 546 -20.84 22.75 -13.83
N LEU A 547 -20.04 21.75 -14.22
CA LEU A 547 -18.86 21.97 -15.05
C LEU A 547 -19.20 22.48 -16.46
N SER A 548 -20.44 22.28 -16.93
CA SER A 548 -20.91 22.84 -18.20
C SER A 548 -21.22 24.34 -18.14
N TRP A 549 -21.40 24.92 -16.93
CA TRP A 549 -21.72 26.36 -16.79
C TRP A 549 -20.52 27.25 -17.11
N SER A 550 -19.34 26.86 -16.65
CA SER A 550 -18.08 27.57 -16.89
C SER A 550 -16.89 26.65 -16.68
N ASN A 551 -15.76 26.91 -17.33
CA ASN A 551 -14.50 26.22 -17.07
C ASN A 551 -13.95 26.45 -15.63
N HIS A 552 -14.55 27.38 -14.89
CA HIS A 552 -14.16 27.78 -13.53
C HIS A 552 -15.24 27.48 -12.49
N SER A 553 -16.35 26.84 -12.90
CA SER A 553 -17.36 26.34 -11.99
C SER A 553 -16.91 25.00 -11.39
N ASP A 554 -17.30 24.78 -10.13
CA ASP A 554 -17.00 23.56 -9.40
C ASP A 554 -18.13 23.20 -8.45
N VAL A 555 -18.14 21.95 -7.98
CA VAL A 555 -19.14 21.42 -7.07
C VAL A 555 -18.50 20.60 -5.97
N LEU A 556 -18.92 20.83 -4.74
CA LEU A 556 -18.47 20.08 -3.57
C LEU A 556 -19.64 19.33 -2.94
N PHE A 557 -19.55 18.04 -2.82
CA PHE A 557 -20.58 17.17 -2.24
C PHE A 557 -20.21 16.79 -0.81
N ILE A 558 -21.09 17.11 0.14
CA ILE A 558 -20.90 16.89 1.57
C ILE A 558 -22.02 16.00 2.12
N ALA A 559 -21.65 15.12 3.04
CA ALA A 559 -22.58 14.36 3.87
C ALA A 559 -22.16 14.43 5.33
N ASP A 560 -23.11 14.68 6.23
CA ASP A 560 -22.81 14.85 7.65
C ASP A 560 -23.81 14.11 8.55
N PHE A 561 -23.40 13.93 9.79
CA PHE A 561 -24.11 13.16 10.79
C PHE A 561 -25.09 14.05 11.57
N PRO A 562 -26.19 13.47 12.11
CA PRO A 562 -27.14 14.20 12.93
C PRO A 562 -26.48 14.90 14.12
N GLY A 563 -26.86 16.16 14.35
CA GLY A 563 -26.37 16.97 15.46
C GLY A 563 -24.96 17.54 15.29
N LEU A 564 -24.28 17.26 14.18
CA LEU A 564 -23.01 17.88 13.85
C LEU A 564 -23.24 19.15 13.02
N THR A 565 -22.40 20.16 13.27
CA THR A 565 -22.44 21.44 12.58
C THR A 565 -21.15 21.65 11.81
N LEU A 566 -21.27 21.95 10.51
CA LEU A 566 -20.17 22.44 9.69
C LEU A 566 -20.19 23.96 9.72
N ARG A 567 -19.11 24.60 10.22
CA ARG A 567 -18.86 26.03 10.10
C ARG A 567 -17.83 26.24 9.00
N ASN A 568 -18.14 27.05 8.02
CA ASN A 568 -17.25 27.30 6.90
C ASN A 568 -17.30 28.79 6.50
N TYR A 569 -16.23 29.25 5.84
CA TYR A 569 -16.09 30.57 5.26
C TYR A 569 -16.19 30.50 3.76
N VAL A 570 -17.02 31.30 3.15
CA VAL A 570 -17.09 31.42 1.68
C VAL A 570 -16.04 32.44 1.23
N GLY A 571 -15.03 31.99 0.51
CA GLY A 571 -13.96 32.88 0.02
C GLY A 571 -14.50 34.05 -0.82
N GLU A 572 -13.83 35.19 -0.76
CA GLU A 572 -14.18 36.41 -1.54
C GLU A 572 -13.97 36.19 -3.05
N ASP A 573 -13.16 35.20 -3.40
CA ASP A 573 -12.87 34.78 -4.77
C ASP A 573 -13.96 33.89 -5.40
N LEU A 574 -14.91 33.42 -4.57
CA LEU A 574 -16.03 32.61 -5.02
C LEU A 574 -17.27 33.49 -5.29
N TYR A 575 -17.98 33.22 -6.36
CA TYR A 575 -19.27 33.86 -6.64
C TYR A 575 -20.30 32.83 -7.14
N ASN A 576 -21.56 33.23 -7.13
CA ASN A 576 -22.69 32.33 -7.39
C ASN A 576 -22.71 31.11 -6.47
N VAL A 577 -22.28 31.30 -5.21
CA VAL A 577 -22.23 30.19 -4.27
C VAL A 577 -23.63 29.83 -3.83
N SER A 578 -24.01 28.58 -4.01
CA SER A 578 -25.29 28.07 -3.55
C SER A 578 -25.14 26.73 -2.82
N LEU A 579 -25.94 26.56 -1.79
CA LEU A 579 -26.12 25.31 -1.06
C LEU A 579 -27.43 24.66 -1.51
N THR A 580 -27.39 23.39 -1.91
CA THR A 580 -28.58 22.61 -2.26
C THR A 580 -28.63 21.33 -1.45
N VAL A 581 -29.72 21.08 -0.73
CA VAL A 581 -29.92 19.85 0.03
C VAL A 581 -30.36 18.74 -0.92
N LEU A 582 -29.59 17.65 -0.99
CA LEU A 582 -29.84 16.51 -1.87
C LEU A 582 -30.71 15.45 -1.19
N GLN A 583 -30.47 15.21 0.11
CA GLN A 583 -31.26 14.31 0.91
C GLN A 583 -31.14 14.68 2.40
N GLY A 584 -32.24 14.61 3.14
CA GLY A 584 -32.30 14.92 4.56
C GLY A 584 -32.80 16.34 4.84
N THR A 585 -32.46 16.87 6.01
CA THR A 585 -32.84 18.21 6.47
C THR A 585 -31.69 18.86 7.19
N VAL A 586 -31.39 20.10 6.84
CA VAL A 586 -30.32 20.87 7.46
C VAL A 586 -30.85 22.24 7.95
N ARG A 587 -30.26 22.73 9.02
CA ARG A 587 -30.43 24.12 9.46
C ARG A 587 -29.26 24.94 8.91
N TYR A 588 -29.57 25.96 8.14
CA TYR A 588 -28.59 26.90 7.60
C TYR A 588 -28.64 28.18 8.45
N GLU A 589 -27.52 28.68 8.88
CA GLU A 589 -27.34 29.94 9.58
C GLU A 589 -26.32 30.80 8.84
N ALA A 590 -26.73 32.02 8.44
CA ALA A 590 -25.83 33.00 7.86
C ALA A 590 -25.15 33.80 8.98
N SER A 591 -23.83 34.00 8.86
CA SER A 591 -23.01 34.81 9.79
C SER A 591 -23.22 34.48 11.29
N PRO A 592 -22.89 33.24 11.72
CA PRO A 592 -23.15 32.76 13.09
C PRO A 592 -22.41 33.54 14.18
N ASP A 593 -21.37 34.31 13.82
CA ASP A 593 -20.49 35.04 14.75
C ASP A 593 -20.80 36.55 14.85
N GLU A 594 -21.76 37.06 14.05
CA GLU A 594 -22.21 38.46 14.13
C GLU A 594 -23.47 38.58 14.99
N ASP A 595 -23.53 39.60 15.87
CA ASP A 595 -24.72 39.96 16.70
C ASP A 595 -25.93 40.48 15.89
N VAL A 596 -25.87 40.35 14.55
CA VAL A 596 -26.95 40.67 13.63
C VAL A 596 -28.00 39.58 13.73
N ALA A 597 -29.27 39.92 13.74
CA ALA A 597 -30.42 39.03 13.88
C ALA A 597 -30.22 37.73 13.07
N LYS A 598 -29.95 36.61 13.79
CA LYS A 598 -29.65 35.28 13.24
C LYS A 598 -30.79 34.87 12.31
N SER A 599 -30.56 34.95 11.01
CA SER A 599 -31.47 34.33 10.06
C SER A 599 -31.11 32.83 9.97
N SER A 600 -31.82 31.99 10.71
CA SER A 600 -31.73 30.56 10.53
C SER A 600 -32.87 30.09 9.64
N GLU A 601 -32.54 29.29 8.64
CA GLU A 601 -33.49 28.68 7.70
C GLU A 601 -33.35 27.16 7.73
N ILE A 602 -34.49 26.47 7.73
CA ILE A 602 -34.50 25.00 7.63
C ILE A 602 -34.70 24.66 6.17
N LEU A 603 -33.73 23.95 5.61
CA LEU A 603 -33.75 23.47 4.24
C LEU A 603 -34.03 21.99 4.18
N HIS A 604 -34.99 21.60 3.36
CA HIS A 604 -35.37 20.23 3.08
C HIS A 604 -34.83 19.76 1.73
N THR A 605 -34.90 18.47 1.48
CA THR A 605 -34.51 17.85 0.21
C THR A 605 -35.04 18.62 -1.00
N GLY A 606 -34.16 19.02 -1.91
CA GLY A 606 -34.45 19.78 -3.12
C GLY A 606 -34.48 21.30 -2.93
N GLN A 607 -34.35 21.81 -1.73
CA GLN A 607 -34.28 23.27 -1.46
C GLN A 607 -32.85 23.77 -1.53
N SER A 608 -32.70 25.02 -1.93
CA SER A 608 -31.41 25.72 -2.08
C SER A 608 -31.40 27.05 -1.42
N ALA A 609 -30.25 27.45 -0.88
CA ALA A 609 -29.98 28.76 -0.34
C ALA A 609 -28.74 29.39 -1.03
N SER A 610 -28.78 30.69 -1.27
CA SER A 610 -27.61 31.41 -1.79
C SER A 610 -26.71 31.84 -0.65
N LEU A 611 -25.41 31.68 -0.76
CA LEU A 611 -24.42 32.04 0.23
C LEU A 611 -23.66 33.30 -0.20
N PRO A 612 -23.55 34.30 0.65
CA PRO A 612 -22.75 35.50 0.37
C PRO A 612 -21.25 35.15 0.41
N ALA A 613 -20.49 35.68 -0.57
CA ALA A 613 -19.05 35.65 -0.53
C ALA A 613 -18.48 36.52 0.59
N GLY A 614 -17.35 36.14 1.17
CA GLY A 614 -16.71 36.86 2.24
C GLY A 614 -17.38 36.70 3.62
N ALA A 615 -18.24 35.71 3.81
CA ALA A 615 -18.99 35.51 5.04
C ALA A 615 -18.88 34.08 5.59
N PHE A 616 -18.95 33.97 6.91
CA PHE A 616 -19.10 32.69 7.60
C PHE A 616 -20.54 32.18 7.52
N HIS A 617 -20.70 30.90 7.50
CA HIS A 617 -21.99 30.23 7.60
C HIS A 617 -21.88 28.96 8.42
N ALA A 618 -22.99 28.49 8.95
CA ALA A 618 -23.09 27.22 9.65
C ALA A 618 -24.20 26.36 9.06
N ILE A 619 -23.93 25.05 8.95
CA ILE A 619 -24.90 24.05 8.51
C ILE A 619 -24.93 22.94 9.54
N GLU A 620 -26.09 22.77 10.17
CA GLU A 620 -26.34 21.71 11.14
C GLU A 620 -27.25 20.66 10.51
N THR A 621 -26.84 19.39 10.55
CA THR A 621 -27.71 18.28 10.20
C THR A 621 -28.72 18.05 11.30
N ILE A 622 -30.01 18.31 11.02
CA ILE A 622 -31.10 18.17 11.99
C ILE A 622 -31.92 16.90 11.70
N GLY A 623 -32.50 16.34 12.77
CA GLY A 623 -33.25 15.07 12.65
C GLY A 623 -32.46 13.88 13.15
N GLY A 624 -32.96 12.65 12.90
CA GLY A 624 -32.36 11.40 13.36
C GLY A 624 -31.49 10.69 12.32
N GLU A 625 -31.45 11.18 11.08
CA GLU A 625 -30.76 10.56 9.95
C GLU A 625 -29.69 11.51 9.39
N PRO A 626 -28.59 10.98 8.85
CA PRO A 626 -27.60 11.78 8.14
C PRO A 626 -28.20 12.53 6.95
N SER A 627 -27.66 13.71 6.65
CA SER A 627 -28.04 14.51 5.48
C SER A 627 -26.89 14.59 4.48
N CYS A 628 -27.23 14.82 3.20
CA CYS A 628 -26.25 15.17 2.19
C CYS A 628 -26.71 16.38 1.37
N TYR A 629 -25.74 17.22 1.03
CA TYR A 629 -25.94 18.46 0.33
C TYR A 629 -24.76 18.78 -0.58
N MET A 630 -24.92 19.70 -1.50
CA MET A 630 -23.87 20.16 -2.38
C MET A 630 -23.70 21.67 -2.33
N TYR A 631 -22.46 22.10 -2.47
CA TYR A 631 -22.12 23.49 -2.80
C TYR A 631 -21.81 23.57 -4.28
N THR A 632 -22.32 24.60 -4.95
CA THR A 632 -21.90 24.95 -6.31
C THR A 632 -21.37 26.38 -6.29
N TYR A 633 -20.29 26.62 -7.00
CA TYR A 633 -19.62 27.93 -7.03
C TYR A 633 -18.83 28.13 -8.31
N VAL A 634 -18.45 29.38 -8.59
CA VAL A 634 -17.54 29.75 -9.67
C VAL A 634 -16.35 30.48 -9.05
N ASN A 635 -15.11 30.04 -9.38
CA ASN A 635 -13.89 30.64 -8.86
C ASN A 635 -13.46 31.83 -9.73
N ARG A 636 -13.58 33.05 -9.19
CA ARG A 636 -13.28 34.31 -9.87
C ARG A 636 -11.77 34.50 -10.12
N THR A 637 -10.93 34.07 -9.19
CA THR A 637 -9.48 34.19 -9.31
C THR A 637 -8.97 33.35 -10.46
N LYS A 638 -9.36 32.07 -10.55
CA LYS A 638 -9.00 31.19 -11.69
C LYS A 638 -9.52 31.71 -13.01
N GLU A 639 -10.71 32.31 -13.03
CA GLU A 639 -11.27 32.94 -14.24
C GLU A 639 -10.44 34.15 -14.69
N GLN A 640 -10.07 35.03 -13.76
CA GLN A 640 -9.21 36.18 -14.05
C GLN A 640 -7.80 35.79 -14.48
N GLU A 641 -7.20 34.79 -13.85
CA GLU A 641 -5.90 34.25 -14.23
C GLU A 641 -5.93 33.64 -15.64
N ALA A 642 -6.96 32.90 -15.99
CA ALA A 642 -7.13 32.35 -17.32
C ALA A 642 -7.28 33.44 -18.37
N ILE A 643 -7.97 34.54 -18.07
CA ILE A 643 -8.09 35.71 -18.96
C ILE A 643 -6.73 36.43 -19.06
N ARG A 644 -6.00 36.60 -17.95
CA ARG A 644 -4.73 37.31 -17.88
C ARG A 644 -3.60 36.58 -18.58
N ASN A 645 -3.51 35.24 -18.39
CA ASN A 645 -2.42 34.43 -18.91
C ASN A 645 -2.65 33.99 -20.34
N GLY A 646 -3.77 34.36 -20.99
CA GLY A 646 -4.15 34.06 -22.36
C GLY A 646 -3.77 32.63 -22.70
N SER A 647 -4.69 31.72 -22.76
CA SER A 647 -4.52 30.27 -23.02
C SER A 647 -3.05 29.81 -23.10
N GLU A 648 -2.37 29.72 -21.99
CA GLU A 648 -1.12 28.98 -21.93
C GLU A 648 -1.42 27.59 -22.51
N VAL A 649 -0.85 27.34 -23.66
CA VAL A 649 -0.80 26.01 -24.23
C VAL A 649 -0.22 25.13 -23.12
N LYS A 650 -1.08 24.33 -22.47
CA LYS A 650 -0.63 23.34 -21.51
C LYS A 650 0.46 22.56 -22.23
N SER A 651 1.71 22.81 -21.87
CA SER A 651 2.83 22.04 -22.37
C SER A 651 2.52 20.60 -21.99
N HIS A 652 2.20 19.77 -22.97
CA HIS A 652 1.99 18.35 -22.71
C HIS A 652 3.24 17.83 -22.02
N PRO A 653 3.12 17.20 -20.85
CA PRO A 653 4.29 16.63 -20.19
C PRO A 653 5.03 15.75 -21.19
N ALA A 654 6.34 15.87 -21.24
CA ALA A 654 7.17 15.10 -22.15
C ALA A 654 6.79 13.61 -22.02
N MET A 655 6.48 12.94 -23.13
CA MET A 655 6.06 11.53 -23.14
C MET A 655 7.07 10.60 -22.44
N LEU A 656 8.36 10.93 -22.55
CA LEU A 656 9.47 10.19 -21.95
C LEU A 656 10.52 11.19 -21.42
N PRO A 657 10.30 11.79 -20.23
CA PRO A 657 11.24 12.76 -19.64
C PRO A 657 12.47 12.03 -19.03
N LEU A 658 13.11 11.15 -19.80
CA LEU A 658 14.18 10.26 -19.30
C LEU A 658 15.40 11.06 -18.81
N VAL A 659 15.72 12.18 -19.45
CA VAL A 659 16.87 12.99 -19.08
C VAL A 659 16.60 13.72 -17.76
N ASP A 660 15.45 14.36 -17.66
CA ASP A 660 15.06 15.10 -16.46
C ASP A 660 14.91 14.15 -15.25
N GLU A 661 14.32 12.97 -15.47
CA GLU A 661 14.19 11.93 -14.46
C GLU A 661 15.57 11.41 -14.01
N PHE A 662 16.49 11.21 -14.96
CA PHE A 662 17.86 10.79 -14.64
C PHE A 662 18.61 11.86 -13.85
N LEU A 663 18.51 13.13 -14.25
CA LEU A 663 19.16 14.24 -13.56
C LEU A 663 18.63 14.39 -12.14
N HIS A 664 17.31 14.33 -11.96
CA HIS A 664 16.68 14.37 -10.65
C HIS A 664 17.16 13.23 -9.73
N ARG A 665 17.23 12.00 -10.25
CA ARG A 665 17.77 10.83 -9.51
C ARG A 665 19.25 11.01 -9.15
N TRP A 666 20.02 11.57 -10.09
CA TRP A 666 21.42 11.85 -9.87
C TRP A 666 21.63 12.92 -8.78
N GLU A 667 20.84 13.98 -8.78
CA GLU A 667 20.87 15.01 -7.74
C GLU A 667 20.51 14.43 -6.37
N ASN A 668 19.46 13.63 -6.28
CA ASN A 668 19.06 12.94 -5.05
C ASN A 668 20.20 12.03 -4.53
N PHE A 669 20.84 11.30 -5.43
CA PHE A 669 21.97 10.45 -5.07
C PHE A 669 23.17 11.26 -4.55
N VAL A 670 23.51 12.36 -5.20
CA VAL A 670 24.60 13.24 -4.76
C VAL A 670 24.29 13.84 -3.38
N ARG A 671 23.07 14.35 -3.18
CA ARG A 671 22.61 14.85 -1.87
C ARG A 671 22.67 13.76 -0.79
N PHE A 672 22.26 12.56 -1.11
CA PHE A 672 22.36 11.42 -0.21
C PHE A 672 23.81 11.18 0.23
N LEU A 673 24.77 11.15 -0.70
CA LEU A 673 26.18 10.97 -0.37
C LEU A 673 26.72 12.14 0.49
N GLN A 674 26.27 13.38 0.22
CA GLN A 674 26.62 14.54 1.05
C GLN A 674 26.08 14.39 2.48
N HIS A 675 24.84 13.94 2.65
CA HIS A 675 24.25 13.70 3.98
C HIS A 675 25.01 12.63 4.76
N VAL A 676 25.36 11.51 4.13
CA VAL A 676 26.17 10.45 4.75
C VAL A 676 27.56 10.95 5.10
N GLY A 677 28.21 11.70 4.20
CA GLY A 677 29.53 12.31 4.43
C GLY A 677 29.53 13.33 5.58
N ASN A 678 28.52 14.23 5.59
CA ASN A 678 28.37 15.21 6.67
C ASN A 678 28.05 14.53 8.02
N SER A 679 27.31 13.43 8.01
CA SER A 679 27.05 12.63 9.22
C SER A 679 28.33 12.02 9.79
N LEU A 680 29.22 11.50 8.94
CA LEU A 680 30.54 11.01 9.35
C LEU A 680 31.40 12.12 9.91
N LEU A 681 31.45 13.30 9.25
CA LEU A 681 32.20 14.46 9.71
C LEU A 681 31.69 14.96 11.06
N TYR A 682 30.39 14.94 11.28
CA TYR A 682 29.82 15.30 12.57
C TYR A 682 30.24 14.34 13.70
N GLU A 683 30.08 13.02 13.48
CA GLU A 683 30.39 12.03 14.52
C GLU A 683 31.91 11.92 14.82
N VAL A 684 32.77 12.18 13.83
CA VAL A 684 34.23 12.08 14.02
C VAL A 684 34.85 13.41 14.48
N TYR A 685 34.42 14.53 13.91
CA TYR A 685 35.05 15.85 14.11
C TYR A 685 34.15 16.90 14.73
N GLY A 686 32.85 16.59 14.99
CA GLY A 686 31.88 17.54 15.55
C GLY A 686 31.47 18.66 14.60
N VAL A 687 31.72 18.52 13.29
CA VAL A 687 31.33 19.55 12.30
C VAL A 687 29.80 19.58 12.15
N PRO A 688 29.13 20.75 12.38
CA PRO A 688 27.71 20.85 12.30
C PRO A 688 27.16 20.43 10.92
N MET A 689 26.12 19.63 10.91
CA MET A 689 25.48 19.17 9.68
C MET A 689 24.55 20.27 9.12
N PRO A 690 24.70 20.70 7.86
CA PRO A 690 23.81 21.67 7.25
C PRO A 690 22.41 21.09 7.10
N ARG A 691 21.38 21.93 7.25
CA ARG A 691 19.97 21.57 7.09
C ARG A 691 19.31 22.56 6.14
N ARG A 692 18.44 22.05 5.26
CA ARG A 692 17.49 22.87 4.53
C ARG A 692 16.30 23.18 5.44
N LEU A 693 15.74 24.36 5.30
CA LEU A 693 14.49 24.71 5.96
C LEU A 693 13.35 24.21 5.07
N LYS A 694 12.29 23.69 5.69
CA LYS A 694 11.04 23.41 4.98
C LYS A 694 10.44 24.75 4.54
N GLU A 695 10.27 24.96 3.25
CA GLU A 695 9.43 26.02 2.75
C GLU A 695 8.00 25.62 3.05
N LEU A 696 7.32 26.37 3.92
CA LEU A 696 5.88 26.28 4.04
C LEU A 696 5.32 26.81 2.73
N VAL A 697 4.96 25.91 1.85
CA VAL A 697 4.21 26.26 0.65
C VAL A 697 2.84 26.69 1.17
N ALA A 698 2.63 28.00 1.26
CA ALA A 698 1.32 28.57 1.39
C ALA A 698 0.62 28.36 0.04
N ASP A 699 0.08 27.17 -0.17
CA ASP A 699 -0.89 26.95 -1.24
C ASP A 699 -2.14 27.73 -0.82
N GLY A 700 -2.33 28.87 -1.52
CA GLY A 700 -3.48 29.74 -1.39
C GLY A 700 -4.77 29.10 -1.91
#